data_4ce0e3386d51b3090c4662e155b6b224
#
_entry.id   4ce0e3386d51b3090c4662e155b6b224
#
_cell.length_a   1.000
_cell.length_b   1.000
_cell.length_c   1.000
_cell.angle_alpha   90.00
_cell.angle_beta   90.00
_cell.angle_gamma   90.00
#
_symmetry.space_group_name_H-M   'P 1'
#
loop_
_entity.id
_entity.type
_entity.pdbx_description
1 polymer ?
#
loop_
_entity_poly.entity_id
_entity_poly.type
_entity_poly.pdbx_seq_one_letter_code
_entity_poly.pdbx_strand_id
1 'polypeptide(L)'
;METPRGTVYRFGSFEVDTSTGELLKQGSPVSIQEQPFRLLIVLLESCGEVVTRSEIQTRIWEGDTFVDFDSSLRVAIGKLRKALGDDAANPRYIETIPKRGYRFLGPAIQSTTQPDKAVQSIPMLESSLAEEPSRSSRFGRWAIGLMSILLFVVGAASSLFVFRSKKLLTEKDTVVLADFTNTTSDPVFNETLQQGLTIELEQSPFLSIVSEGRIRHTLWLMGRPEDARLTQEVAREVCERTGSAAVLDGSIASIGNQYVLGLRGRSCATGDILGEEQAQAARKEDVLNVLSSISSRFRVHLGESLATVQQHNAPLAEATTPSLEALRAYSAGLKIAMTSGGTAAVPFLKRALEIDPKFAMAYSLLGRVYGDLGESELSAESSAKAYELRDRASDEERYWIAASYEKQVTGNLEKAAQICDSWIQAYPRALAPHGFLSGNVSLVRGDYEKAIQEAKVALAMDPDFAVGYSNLVVSDLALGRTDEAIKMLQQAAEHRVEMPDFIIQRYMIAFLKGDKADMDREVAEAQGNPAAEEWMANSEGYVLAYSGRLQEAREMSGRAEELARGADQKETVALYKTEAASREALFGNAAVARQEALSALRLSRSRDVEYGAAFALALSGESSQIQSFADELLLRFPEDTKVRFAYVPTLRALLALNHNEPSKAIELLDATTSYEGGVRSTGSDLLIGAGTLYPIYVRGLAYLMKHQGSEAAREFQKILDHPGIVLSEPIGAVARLQLARAYDLVGDREKARTAYRDFLVLSKSENTDVPLLRGAKAEYLKHH
;
A
#
# COMPACT_ATOMS: atom_id res chain seq x y z
N MET A 1 -29.83 -16.44 11.06
CA MET A 1 -31.16 -16.89 10.53
C MET A 1 -30.96 -17.22 9.06
N GLU A 2 -31.04 -18.49 8.69
CA GLU A 2 -30.87 -18.92 7.30
C GLU A 2 -32.04 -18.38 6.46
N THR A 3 -31.72 -17.66 5.40
CA THR A 3 -32.67 -17.26 4.37
C THR A 3 -33.28 -18.51 3.72
N PRO A 4 -34.59 -18.63 3.56
CA PRO A 4 -35.19 -19.79 2.88
C PRO A 4 -34.69 -19.85 1.44
N ARG A 5 -33.90 -20.87 1.14
CA ARG A 5 -33.39 -21.13 -0.21
C ARG A 5 -34.56 -21.46 -1.13
N GLY A 6 -34.71 -20.71 -2.23
CA GLY A 6 -35.61 -21.04 -3.32
C GLY A 6 -36.88 -20.18 -3.43
N THR A 7 -36.85 -18.93 -3.00
CA THR A 7 -37.98 -18.01 -3.16
C THR A 7 -37.77 -17.11 -4.38
N VAL A 8 -38.76 -17.04 -5.24
CA VAL A 8 -38.82 -16.12 -6.39
C VAL A 8 -39.82 -15.01 -6.10
N TYR A 9 -39.35 -13.75 -6.16
CA TYR A 9 -40.23 -12.56 -6.03
C TYR A 9 -40.46 -11.94 -7.41
N ARG A 10 -41.72 -11.60 -7.72
CA ARG A 10 -42.10 -10.91 -8.96
C ARG A 10 -42.81 -9.59 -8.65
N PHE A 11 -42.28 -8.50 -9.23
CA PHE A 11 -42.90 -7.17 -9.08
C PHE A 11 -42.69 -6.32 -10.33
N GLY A 12 -43.72 -5.67 -10.82
CA GLY A 12 -43.68 -4.89 -12.06
C GLY A 12 -43.16 -5.74 -13.24
N SER A 13 -42.05 -5.35 -13.83
CA SER A 13 -41.36 -6.09 -14.89
C SER A 13 -40.16 -6.89 -14.41
N PHE A 14 -39.95 -7.01 -13.11
CA PHE A 14 -38.80 -7.64 -12.49
C PHE A 14 -39.13 -8.98 -11.83
N GLU A 15 -38.16 -9.88 -11.86
CA GLU A 15 -38.13 -11.16 -11.15
C GLU A 15 -36.81 -11.30 -10.38
N VAL A 16 -36.87 -11.66 -9.11
CA VAL A 16 -35.73 -11.85 -8.22
C VAL A 16 -35.74 -13.29 -7.78
N ASP A 17 -34.67 -14.03 -8.13
CA ASP A 17 -34.48 -15.40 -7.68
C ASP A 17 -33.43 -15.42 -6.57
N THR A 18 -33.85 -15.77 -5.34
CA THR A 18 -32.95 -15.82 -4.19
C THR A 18 -32.02 -17.04 -4.21
N SER A 19 -32.29 -18.05 -5.03
CA SER A 19 -31.45 -19.24 -5.16
C SER A 19 -30.28 -19.04 -6.10
N THR A 20 -30.48 -18.28 -7.19
CA THR A 20 -29.41 -17.96 -8.16
C THR A 20 -28.72 -16.63 -7.87
N GLY A 21 -29.33 -15.77 -7.05
CA GLY A 21 -28.83 -14.44 -6.78
C GLY A 21 -29.04 -13.46 -7.96
N GLU A 22 -30.00 -13.75 -8.85
CA GLU A 22 -30.21 -12.97 -10.07
C GLU A 22 -31.44 -12.06 -10.01
N LEU A 23 -31.28 -10.86 -10.58
CA LEU A 23 -32.37 -9.94 -10.87
C LEU A 23 -32.63 -9.95 -12.37
N LEU A 24 -33.85 -10.28 -12.78
CA LEU A 24 -34.24 -10.30 -14.20
C LEU A 24 -35.26 -9.19 -14.47
N LYS A 25 -35.18 -8.54 -15.63
CA LYS A 25 -36.18 -7.62 -16.15
C LYS A 25 -36.71 -8.14 -17.45
N GLN A 26 -37.97 -8.54 -17.47
CA GLN A 26 -38.63 -9.19 -18.64
C GLN A 26 -37.81 -10.37 -19.18
N GLY A 27 -37.25 -11.19 -18.27
CA GLY A 27 -36.44 -12.36 -18.62
C GLY A 27 -34.95 -12.06 -18.96
N SER A 28 -34.53 -10.78 -19.00
CA SER A 28 -33.13 -10.40 -19.25
C SER A 28 -32.41 -10.07 -17.94
N PRO A 29 -31.17 -10.56 -17.72
CA PRO A 29 -30.45 -10.30 -16.47
C PRO A 29 -30.08 -8.83 -16.32
N VAL A 30 -30.29 -8.29 -15.10
CA VAL A 30 -29.91 -6.93 -14.71
C VAL A 30 -28.73 -7.03 -13.76
N SER A 31 -27.62 -6.40 -14.11
CA SER A 31 -26.43 -6.38 -13.26
C SER A 31 -26.70 -5.58 -11.99
N ILE A 32 -26.55 -6.24 -10.83
CA ILE A 32 -26.70 -5.64 -9.51
C ILE A 32 -25.62 -6.23 -8.58
N GLN A 33 -25.04 -5.40 -7.73
CA GLN A 33 -24.03 -5.85 -6.76
C GLN A 33 -24.70 -6.57 -5.58
N GLU A 34 -23.92 -7.37 -4.84
CA GLU A 34 -24.44 -8.23 -3.77
C GLU A 34 -25.16 -7.46 -2.65
N GLN A 35 -24.58 -6.36 -2.14
CA GLN A 35 -25.23 -5.57 -1.07
C GLN A 35 -26.54 -4.92 -1.50
N PRO A 36 -26.65 -4.20 -2.65
CA PRO A 36 -27.93 -3.75 -3.20
C PRO A 36 -28.92 -4.88 -3.47
N PHE A 37 -28.45 -6.08 -3.86
CA PHE A 37 -29.32 -7.23 -4.06
C PHE A 37 -29.88 -7.77 -2.75
N ARG A 38 -29.06 -7.93 -1.71
CA ARG A 38 -29.49 -8.29 -0.35
C ARG A 38 -30.48 -7.27 0.23
N LEU A 39 -30.22 -5.97 -0.02
CA LEU A 39 -31.13 -4.90 0.39
C LEU A 39 -32.49 -5.01 -0.29
N LEU A 40 -32.52 -5.35 -1.58
CA LEU A 40 -33.78 -5.61 -2.30
C LEU A 40 -34.56 -6.76 -1.68
N ILE A 41 -33.91 -7.86 -1.32
CA ILE A 41 -34.55 -9.00 -0.65
C ILE A 41 -35.17 -8.57 0.68
N VAL A 42 -34.44 -7.85 1.53
CA VAL A 42 -34.94 -7.35 2.82
C VAL A 42 -36.17 -6.47 2.66
N LEU A 43 -36.18 -5.61 1.62
CA LEU A 43 -37.32 -4.74 1.33
C LEU A 43 -38.53 -5.50 0.74
N LEU A 44 -38.27 -6.57 -0.05
CA LEU A 44 -39.33 -7.43 -0.61
C LEU A 44 -39.99 -8.35 0.44
N GLU A 45 -39.20 -8.83 1.40
CA GLU A 45 -39.70 -9.61 2.54
C GLU A 45 -40.64 -8.79 3.45
N SER A 46 -40.41 -7.49 3.52
CA SER A 46 -41.22 -6.54 4.30
C SER A 46 -42.06 -5.63 3.38
N CYS A 47 -42.57 -6.18 2.29
CA CYS A 47 -43.30 -5.44 1.26
C CYS A 47 -44.46 -4.63 1.84
N GLY A 48 -44.47 -3.31 1.58
CA GLY A 48 -45.49 -2.38 2.09
C GLY A 48 -45.23 -1.82 3.49
N GLU A 49 -44.31 -2.41 4.25
CA GLU A 49 -43.92 -1.94 5.58
C GLU A 49 -42.62 -1.10 5.55
N VAL A 50 -42.44 -0.27 6.58
CA VAL A 50 -41.20 0.53 6.71
C VAL A 50 -40.13 -0.29 7.38
N VAL A 51 -39.08 -0.65 6.65
CA VAL A 51 -37.87 -1.27 7.21
C VAL A 51 -36.99 -0.15 7.77
N THR A 52 -36.71 -0.20 9.06
CA THR A 52 -35.91 0.82 9.74
C THR A 52 -34.43 0.69 9.39
N ARG A 53 -33.66 1.78 9.57
CA ARG A 53 -32.21 1.76 9.31
C ARG A 53 -31.48 0.74 10.18
N SER A 54 -31.89 0.61 11.45
CA SER A 54 -31.32 -0.38 12.38
C SER A 54 -31.61 -1.83 11.97
N GLU A 55 -32.81 -2.11 11.47
CA GLU A 55 -33.16 -3.44 10.93
C GLU A 55 -32.35 -3.78 9.68
N ILE A 56 -32.18 -2.80 8.77
CA ILE A 56 -31.34 -2.97 7.58
C ILE A 56 -29.90 -3.24 8.01
N GLN A 57 -29.39 -2.50 8.99
CA GLN A 57 -28.03 -2.68 9.50
C GLN A 57 -27.83 -4.09 10.05
N THR A 58 -28.71 -4.54 10.94
CA THR A 58 -28.61 -5.86 11.56
C THR A 58 -28.73 -7.01 10.55
N ARG A 59 -29.49 -6.84 9.46
CA ARG A 59 -29.75 -7.91 8.49
C ARG A 59 -28.75 -7.98 7.33
N ILE A 60 -28.05 -6.88 7.02
CA ILE A 60 -27.16 -6.81 5.85
C ILE A 60 -25.70 -6.66 6.25
N TRP A 61 -25.41 -5.96 7.35
CA TRP A 61 -24.06 -5.77 7.89
C TRP A 61 -23.89 -6.56 9.19
N GLU A 62 -23.54 -7.84 9.08
CA GLU A 62 -23.21 -8.70 10.24
C GLU A 62 -21.79 -8.37 10.75
N GLY A 63 -21.70 -7.96 12.04
CA GLY A 63 -20.45 -7.80 12.78
C GLY A 63 -19.89 -6.38 12.81
N ASP A 64 -19.10 -6.08 13.84
CA ASP A 64 -18.44 -4.83 14.23
C ASP A 64 -17.56 -4.18 13.15
N THR A 65 -18.13 -3.80 12.03
CA THR A 65 -17.43 -3.02 11.03
C THR A 65 -17.82 -1.56 11.23
N PHE A 66 -16.90 -0.76 11.73
CA PHE A 66 -16.96 0.70 11.81
C PHE A 66 -16.92 1.31 10.40
N VAL A 67 -17.98 1.10 9.64
CA VAL A 67 -18.23 1.84 8.40
C VAL A 67 -19.33 2.85 8.71
N ASP A 68 -19.23 4.07 8.19
CA ASP A 68 -20.36 5.01 8.23
C ASP A 68 -21.54 4.35 7.51
N PHE A 69 -22.34 3.67 8.31
CA PHE A 69 -23.52 2.90 7.87
C PHE A 69 -24.46 3.77 7.04
N ASP A 70 -24.67 5.02 7.45
CA ASP A 70 -25.59 5.93 6.77
C ASP A 70 -25.13 6.29 5.35
N SER A 71 -23.82 6.41 5.12
CA SER A 71 -23.26 6.64 3.78
C SER A 71 -23.34 5.38 2.93
N SER A 72 -22.95 4.23 3.48
CA SER A 72 -23.02 2.93 2.79
C SER A 72 -24.43 2.56 2.39
N LEU A 73 -25.41 2.79 3.26
CA LEU A 73 -26.83 2.55 2.98
C LEU A 73 -27.35 3.47 1.87
N ARG A 74 -26.97 4.76 1.87
CA ARG A 74 -27.34 5.70 0.80
C ARG A 74 -26.80 5.26 -0.56
N VAL A 75 -25.56 4.81 -0.60
CA VAL A 75 -24.93 4.29 -1.82
C VAL A 75 -25.62 3.02 -2.30
N ALA A 76 -25.90 2.07 -1.41
CA ALA A 76 -26.61 0.83 -1.75
C ALA A 76 -28.02 1.11 -2.29
N ILE A 77 -28.80 2.02 -1.68
CA ILE A 77 -30.11 2.45 -2.17
C ILE A 77 -30.00 3.14 -3.54
N GLY A 78 -28.98 3.99 -3.75
CA GLY A 78 -28.74 4.66 -5.03
C GLY A 78 -28.48 3.65 -6.15
N LYS A 79 -27.63 2.67 -5.91
CA LYS A 79 -27.33 1.58 -6.86
C LYS A 79 -28.56 0.70 -7.13
N LEU A 80 -29.34 0.40 -6.11
CA LEU A 80 -30.58 -0.37 -6.23
C LEU A 80 -31.62 0.38 -7.08
N ARG A 81 -31.83 1.67 -6.82
CA ARG A 81 -32.73 2.51 -7.65
C ARG A 81 -32.25 2.55 -9.10
N LYS A 82 -30.97 2.72 -9.35
CA LYS A 82 -30.42 2.70 -10.70
C LYS A 82 -30.72 1.38 -11.42
N ALA A 83 -30.56 0.24 -10.74
CA ALA A 83 -30.85 -1.10 -11.31
C ALA A 83 -32.35 -1.28 -11.63
N LEU A 84 -33.23 -0.74 -10.79
CA LEU A 84 -34.69 -0.80 -10.97
C LEU A 84 -35.26 0.29 -11.91
N GLY A 85 -34.43 1.28 -12.29
CA GLY A 85 -34.94 2.47 -13.02
C GLY A 85 -35.92 3.30 -12.18
N ASP A 86 -35.64 3.43 -10.87
CA ASP A 86 -36.50 4.13 -9.90
C ASP A 86 -35.94 5.50 -9.56
N ASP A 87 -36.78 6.48 -9.30
CA ASP A 87 -36.41 7.85 -8.98
C ASP A 87 -36.74 8.20 -7.52
N ALA A 88 -35.78 8.80 -6.81
CA ALA A 88 -35.94 9.22 -5.43
C ALA A 88 -36.99 10.31 -5.23
N ALA A 89 -37.21 11.18 -6.22
CA ALA A 89 -38.20 12.26 -6.19
C ALA A 89 -39.60 11.78 -6.55
N ASN A 90 -39.71 10.68 -7.35
CA ASN A 90 -40.99 10.08 -7.73
C ASN A 90 -40.89 8.55 -7.69
N PRO A 91 -40.83 7.95 -6.48
CA PRO A 91 -40.52 6.56 -6.31
C PRO A 91 -41.63 5.63 -6.78
N ARG A 92 -41.28 4.66 -7.64
CA ARG A 92 -42.19 3.58 -8.09
C ARG A 92 -42.07 2.32 -7.24
N TYR A 93 -40.83 2.05 -6.74
CA TYR A 93 -40.50 0.83 -5.99
C TYR A 93 -39.96 1.10 -4.60
N ILE A 94 -39.14 2.13 -4.41
CA ILE A 94 -38.43 2.36 -3.13
C ILE A 94 -38.70 3.78 -2.64
N GLU A 95 -39.53 3.91 -1.62
CA GLU A 95 -39.80 5.16 -0.94
C GLU A 95 -38.82 5.38 0.22
N THR A 96 -38.33 6.60 0.33
CA THR A 96 -37.55 7.03 1.50
C THR A 96 -38.46 7.67 2.54
N ILE A 97 -38.48 7.10 3.75
CA ILE A 97 -39.19 7.69 4.90
C ILE A 97 -38.15 8.48 5.72
N PRO A 98 -38.19 9.82 5.72
CA PRO A 98 -37.21 10.66 6.38
C PRO A 98 -37.02 10.28 7.86
N LYS A 99 -35.74 10.12 8.27
CA LYS A 99 -35.30 9.73 9.63
C LYS A 99 -35.75 8.35 10.13
N ARG A 100 -36.53 7.57 9.36
CA ARG A 100 -37.05 6.26 9.77
C ARG A 100 -36.42 5.10 9.00
N GLY A 101 -36.47 5.11 7.67
CA GLY A 101 -35.97 3.99 6.86
C GLY A 101 -36.48 4.03 5.42
N TYR A 102 -36.73 2.84 4.85
CA TYR A 102 -37.17 2.67 3.47
C TYR A 102 -38.36 1.72 3.41
N ARG A 103 -39.22 1.89 2.38
CA ARG A 103 -40.37 1.05 2.15
C ARG A 103 -40.45 0.64 0.69
N PHE A 104 -40.83 -0.63 0.43
CA PHE A 104 -41.13 -1.10 -0.91
C PHE A 104 -42.58 -0.83 -1.25
N LEU A 105 -42.85 -0.14 -2.37
CA LEU A 105 -44.18 0.36 -2.74
C LEU A 105 -45.00 -0.58 -3.64
N GLY A 106 -44.37 -1.54 -4.30
CA GLY A 106 -45.05 -2.41 -5.27
C GLY A 106 -45.64 -3.67 -4.66
N PRO A 107 -46.72 -4.25 -5.23
CA PRO A 107 -47.15 -5.59 -4.86
C PRO A 107 -46.07 -6.60 -5.34
N ALA A 108 -45.49 -7.36 -4.41
CA ALA A 108 -44.57 -8.45 -4.74
C ALA A 108 -45.32 -9.79 -4.57
N ILE A 109 -45.30 -10.61 -5.62
CA ILE A 109 -45.87 -11.98 -5.58
C ILE A 109 -44.74 -12.93 -5.26
N GLN A 110 -44.86 -13.65 -4.16
CA GLN A 110 -43.91 -14.66 -3.72
C GLN A 110 -44.34 -16.04 -4.23
N SER A 111 -43.45 -16.77 -4.90
CA SER A 111 -43.67 -18.13 -5.36
C SER A 111 -42.54 -19.02 -4.82
N THR A 112 -42.90 -20.07 -4.07
CA THR A 112 -41.93 -21.07 -3.58
C THR A 112 -41.84 -22.19 -4.61
N THR A 113 -40.65 -22.44 -5.14
CA THR A 113 -40.42 -23.55 -6.09
C THR A 113 -40.00 -24.77 -5.29
N GLN A 114 -40.87 -25.81 -5.22
CA GLN A 114 -40.47 -27.19 -4.89
C GLN A 114 -40.06 -27.89 -6.18
N PRO A 115 -39.00 -28.70 -6.17
CA PRO A 115 -38.61 -29.48 -7.35
C PRO A 115 -39.45 -30.77 -7.38
N ASP A 116 -40.40 -30.85 -8.31
CA ASP A 116 -41.06 -32.12 -8.62
C ASP A 116 -40.53 -32.70 -9.94
N LYS A 117 -40.28 -34.01 -9.84
CA LYS A 117 -39.76 -34.87 -10.90
C LYS A 117 -40.80 -35.19 -11.94
N ALA A 118 -40.34 -35.26 -13.16
CA ALA A 118 -40.70 -36.13 -14.27
C ALA A 118 -42.11 -36.75 -14.28
N VAL A 119 -42.76 -36.73 -15.43
CA VAL A 119 -43.22 -37.85 -16.24
C VAL A 119 -44.32 -37.43 -17.27
N GLN A 120 -43.98 -37.64 -18.52
CA GLN A 120 -44.70 -38.22 -19.65
C GLN A 120 -46.12 -37.76 -20.09
N SER A 121 -46.17 -37.61 -21.41
CA SER A 121 -47.14 -38.12 -22.40
C SER A 121 -48.40 -37.32 -22.70
N ILE A 122 -48.38 -36.93 -23.95
CA ILE A 122 -49.40 -36.73 -25.00
C ILE A 122 -50.76 -37.43 -24.73
N PRO A 123 -51.92 -36.92 -25.17
CA PRO A 123 -52.29 -37.16 -26.54
C PRO A 123 -53.02 -36.02 -27.31
N MET A 124 -52.89 -36.19 -28.62
CA MET A 124 -53.68 -35.57 -29.70
C MET A 124 -55.21 -35.60 -29.50
N LEU A 125 -55.88 -34.64 -30.05
CA LEU A 125 -57.09 -34.91 -30.84
C LEU A 125 -57.31 -33.84 -31.93
N GLU A 126 -57.49 -34.43 -33.09
CA GLU A 126 -57.90 -34.04 -34.39
C GLU A 126 -59.21 -33.22 -34.48
N SER A 127 -59.34 -32.44 -35.48
CA SER A 127 -60.18 -32.63 -36.67
C SER A 127 -60.34 -31.29 -37.37
N SER A 128 -60.23 -31.16 -38.60
CA SER A 128 -60.56 -31.80 -39.86
C SER A 128 -61.18 -30.79 -40.85
N LEU A 129 -60.78 -30.95 -42.10
CA LEU A 129 -61.43 -30.66 -43.36
C LEU A 129 -61.38 -29.22 -43.90
N ALA A 130 -61.15 -28.93 -45.11
CA ALA A 130 -60.89 -29.56 -46.41
C ALA A 130 -60.66 -28.40 -47.37
N GLU A 131 -60.04 -28.47 -48.38
CA GLU A 131 -60.01 -28.94 -49.73
C GLU A 131 -59.16 -27.99 -50.64
N GLU A 132 -58.44 -28.57 -51.51
CA GLU A 132 -57.73 -28.00 -52.65
C GLU A 132 -58.70 -27.49 -53.76
N PRO A 133 -58.25 -26.79 -54.85
CA PRO A 133 -57.05 -27.17 -55.63
C PRO A 133 -56.25 -26.04 -56.36
N SER A 134 -55.05 -26.42 -56.64
CA SER A 134 -54.19 -26.10 -57.81
C SER A 134 -54.27 -24.76 -58.54
N ARG A 135 -53.12 -24.13 -58.72
CA ARG A 135 -52.51 -23.84 -60.03
C ARG A 135 -51.05 -23.40 -59.93
N SER A 136 -50.24 -24.12 -60.64
CA SER A 136 -48.84 -23.91 -60.92
C SER A 136 -48.50 -22.50 -61.44
N SER A 137 -47.52 -21.82 -60.87
CA SER A 137 -46.72 -20.83 -61.59
C SER A 137 -45.25 -21.00 -61.34
N ARG A 138 -44.49 -21.30 -62.33
CA ARG A 138 -43.03 -21.55 -62.37
C ARG A 138 -42.18 -20.28 -62.10
N PHE A 139 -42.72 -19.21 -61.58
CA PHE A 139 -41.99 -17.93 -61.33
C PHE A 139 -41.46 -17.77 -59.94
N GLY A 140 -41.82 -18.63 -58.96
CA GLY A 140 -41.45 -18.45 -57.54
C GLY A 140 -40.06 -18.92 -57.15
N ARG A 141 -39.42 -19.81 -57.96
CA ARG A 141 -38.16 -20.45 -57.56
C ARG A 141 -36.94 -19.55 -57.75
N TRP A 142 -36.96 -18.59 -58.67
CA TRP A 142 -35.89 -17.64 -58.87
C TRP A 142 -35.93 -16.46 -57.89
N ALA A 143 -37.10 -16.02 -57.42
CA ALA A 143 -37.25 -14.99 -56.43
C ALA A 143 -36.82 -15.46 -55.04
N ILE A 144 -37.06 -16.74 -54.66
CA ILE A 144 -36.59 -17.30 -53.38
C ILE A 144 -35.07 -17.46 -53.41
N GLY A 145 -34.48 -17.88 -54.53
CA GLY A 145 -33.00 -17.96 -54.67
C GLY A 145 -32.31 -16.59 -54.53
N LEU A 146 -32.86 -15.54 -55.18
CA LEU A 146 -32.32 -14.19 -55.10
C LEU A 146 -32.50 -13.59 -53.70
N MET A 147 -33.62 -13.84 -53.02
CA MET A 147 -33.87 -13.38 -51.67
C MET A 147 -32.98 -14.12 -50.62
N SER A 148 -32.70 -15.41 -50.84
CA SER A 148 -31.78 -16.17 -50.01
C SER A 148 -30.32 -15.71 -50.19
N ILE A 149 -29.89 -15.35 -51.41
CA ILE A 149 -28.58 -14.78 -51.67
C ILE A 149 -28.49 -13.37 -51.10
N LEU A 150 -29.51 -12.54 -51.20
CA LEU A 150 -29.53 -11.22 -50.62
C LEU A 150 -29.49 -11.27 -49.08
N LEU A 151 -30.26 -12.18 -48.45
CA LEU A 151 -30.21 -12.44 -47.02
C LEU A 151 -28.82 -12.95 -46.56
N PHE A 152 -28.20 -13.82 -47.35
CA PHE A 152 -26.85 -14.31 -47.07
C PHE A 152 -25.80 -13.20 -47.23
N VAL A 153 -25.91 -12.36 -48.25
CA VAL A 153 -25.02 -11.17 -48.46
C VAL A 153 -25.24 -10.13 -47.38
N VAL A 154 -26.50 -9.85 -47.00
CA VAL A 154 -26.81 -8.94 -45.87
C VAL A 154 -26.35 -9.56 -44.55
N GLY A 155 -26.54 -10.86 -44.33
CA GLY A 155 -26.04 -11.58 -43.16
C GLY A 155 -24.50 -11.61 -43.09
N ALA A 156 -23.83 -11.85 -44.22
CA ALA A 156 -22.39 -11.82 -44.34
C ALA A 156 -21.83 -10.37 -44.17
N ALA A 157 -22.48 -9.37 -44.77
CA ALA A 157 -22.14 -7.97 -44.61
C ALA A 157 -22.40 -7.49 -43.17
N SER A 158 -23.50 -7.88 -42.54
CA SER A 158 -23.79 -7.61 -41.12
C SER A 158 -22.81 -8.33 -40.21
N SER A 159 -22.46 -9.57 -40.52
CA SER A 159 -21.41 -10.33 -39.80
C SER A 159 -20.05 -9.66 -39.94
N LEU A 160 -19.67 -9.25 -41.14
CA LEU A 160 -18.42 -8.51 -41.38
C LEU A 160 -18.43 -7.09 -40.74
N PHE A 161 -19.60 -6.47 -40.64
CA PHE A 161 -19.75 -5.18 -39.96
C PHE A 161 -19.72 -5.33 -38.43
N VAL A 162 -20.31 -6.40 -37.88
CA VAL A 162 -20.24 -6.75 -36.45
C VAL A 162 -18.83 -7.22 -36.06
N PHE A 163 -18.13 -7.95 -36.97
CA PHE A 163 -16.69 -8.31 -36.77
C PHE A 163 -15.74 -7.13 -36.93
N ARG A 164 -16.19 -6.02 -37.52
CA ARG A 164 -15.42 -4.78 -37.68
C ARG A 164 -15.75 -3.71 -36.65
N SER A 165 -16.55 -4.02 -35.62
CA SER A 165 -16.65 -3.13 -34.47
C SER A 165 -15.27 -3.04 -33.85
N LYS A 166 -14.66 -1.85 -33.91
CA LYS A 166 -13.38 -1.53 -33.24
C LYS A 166 -13.49 -2.05 -31.82
N LYS A 167 -12.64 -3.00 -31.47
CA LYS A 167 -12.58 -3.53 -30.11
C LYS A 167 -12.00 -2.42 -29.25
N LEU A 168 -12.85 -1.64 -28.59
CA LEU A 168 -12.46 -0.63 -27.63
C LEU A 168 -11.83 -1.32 -26.42
N LEU A 169 -10.98 -0.62 -25.68
CA LEU A 169 -10.41 -1.11 -24.42
C LEU A 169 -11.50 -1.37 -23.39
N THR A 170 -11.22 -2.26 -22.48
CA THR A 170 -12.06 -2.58 -21.33
C THR A 170 -11.34 -2.22 -20.04
N GLU A 171 -12.06 -2.12 -18.94
CA GLU A 171 -11.47 -1.86 -17.62
C GLU A 171 -10.42 -2.91 -17.16
N LYS A 172 -10.28 -4.03 -17.86
CA LYS A 172 -9.29 -5.09 -17.56
C LYS A 172 -8.02 -4.96 -18.36
N ASP A 173 -8.02 -4.13 -19.39
CA ASP A 173 -6.89 -4.00 -20.30
C ASP A 173 -5.82 -3.09 -19.71
N THR A 174 -4.55 -3.42 -19.98
CA THR A 174 -3.41 -2.54 -19.72
C THR A 174 -2.89 -1.94 -21.02
N VAL A 175 -2.21 -0.81 -20.91
CA VAL A 175 -1.64 -0.10 -22.07
C VAL A 175 -0.16 0.17 -21.85
N VAL A 176 0.64 0.08 -22.92
CA VAL A 176 2.05 0.45 -22.92
C VAL A 176 2.17 1.87 -23.47
N LEU A 177 2.83 2.76 -22.74
CA LEU A 177 3.14 4.12 -23.20
C LEU A 177 4.51 4.10 -23.87
N ALA A 178 4.55 4.38 -25.19
CA ALA A 178 5.78 4.55 -25.95
C ALA A 178 6.41 5.92 -25.71
N ASP A 179 7.71 6.04 -25.98
CA ASP A 179 8.40 7.31 -25.86
C ASP A 179 7.81 8.37 -26.80
N PHE A 180 7.73 9.59 -26.30
CA PHE A 180 7.27 10.72 -27.09
C PHE A 180 8.23 11.01 -28.26
N THR A 181 7.69 11.17 -29.45
CA THR A 181 8.46 11.57 -30.63
C THR A 181 8.55 13.09 -30.68
N ASN A 182 9.72 13.64 -30.35
CA ASN A 182 10.00 15.06 -30.41
C ASN A 182 10.78 15.39 -31.69
N THR A 183 10.15 16.12 -32.62
CA THR A 183 10.80 16.64 -33.84
C THR A 183 11.06 18.15 -33.78
N THR A 184 10.85 18.76 -32.61
CA THR A 184 11.25 20.14 -32.33
C THR A 184 12.74 20.20 -31.99
N SER A 185 13.32 21.38 -31.99
CA SER A 185 14.70 21.62 -31.54
C SER A 185 14.84 21.76 -30.02
N ASP A 186 13.71 21.76 -29.26
CA ASP A 186 13.70 22.03 -27.83
C ASP A 186 13.70 20.71 -27.06
N PRO A 187 14.80 20.39 -26.33
CA PRO A 187 14.91 19.11 -25.56
C PRO A 187 14.01 19.07 -24.33
N VAL A 188 13.36 20.18 -23.95
CA VAL A 188 12.42 20.17 -22.80
C VAL A 188 11.24 19.25 -23.03
N PHE A 189 10.85 19.02 -24.28
CA PHE A 189 9.70 18.17 -24.62
C PHE A 189 9.98 16.66 -24.58
N ASN A 190 11.22 16.21 -24.44
CA ASN A 190 11.54 14.78 -24.47
C ASN A 190 10.78 14.04 -23.36
N GLU A 191 11.37 13.74 -22.26
CA GLU A 191 10.73 12.97 -21.16
C GLU A 191 9.56 13.73 -20.49
N THR A 192 9.53 15.08 -20.58
CA THR A 192 8.52 15.92 -19.90
C THR A 192 7.09 15.68 -20.41
N LEU A 193 6.90 15.55 -21.74
CA LEU A 193 5.57 15.31 -22.31
C LEU A 193 5.09 13.87 -22.04
N GLN A 194 6.01 12.91 -21.97
CA GLN A 194 5.67 11.56 -21.58
C GLN A 194 5.15 11.53 -20.14
N GLN A 195 5.85 12.19 -19.20
CA GLN A 195 5.39 12.32 -17.83
C GLN A 195 4.04 13.04 -17.72
N GLY A 196 3.88 14.15 -18.47
CA GLY A 196 2.60 14.86 -18.53
C GLY A 196 1.47 13.98 -19.05
N LEU A 197 1.72 13.18 -20.08
CA LEU A 197 0.73 12.22 -20.59
C LEU A 197 0.43 11.11 -19.59
N THR A 198 1.45 10.59 -18.89
CA THR A 198 1.27 9.60 -17.81
C THR A 198 0.32 10.14 -16.75
N ILE A 199 0.56 11.35 -16.21
CA ILE A 199 -0.30 12.00 -15.21
C ILE A 199 -1.73 12.18 -15.72
N GLU A 200 -1.91 12.58 -16.98
CA GLU A 200 -3.24 12.73 -17.59
C GLU A 200 -4.00 11.41 -17.74
N LEU A 201 -3.30 10.33 -18.06
CA LEU A 201 -3.90 9.01 -18.23
C LEU A 201 -4.17 8.32 -16.88
N GLU A 202 -3.32 8.54 -15.88
CA GLU A 202 -3.49 8.02 -14.51
C GLU A 202 -4.68 8.64 -13.80
N GLN A 203 -5.18 9.82 -14.21
CA GLN A 203 -6.46 10.34 -13.71
C GLN A 203 -7.65 9.42 -14.06
N SER A 204 -7.48 8.49 -14.98
CA SER A 204 -8.53 7.58 -15.43
C SER A 204 -8.64 6.36 -14.53
N PRO A 205 -9.77 6.12 -13.83
CA PRO A 205 -10.00 4.85 -13.14
C PRO A 205 -10.22 3.67 -14.11
N PHE A 206 -10.34 3.97 -15.43
CA PHE A 206 -10.56 3.00 -16.50
C PHE A 206 -9.25 2.48 -17.10
N LEU A 207 -8.24 3.35 -17.30
CA LEU A 207 -6.97 2.98 -17.89
C LEU A 207 -5.97 2.45 -16.85
N SER A 208 -5.10 1.55 -17.27
CA SER A 208 -3.96 1.08 -16.46
C SER A 208 -2.72 1.04 -17.32
N ILE A 209 -1.69 1.77 -16.93
CA ILE A 209 -0.42 1.85 -17.65
C ILE A 209 0.52 0.77 -17.11
N VAL A 210 1.24 0.09 -18.00
CA VAL A 210 2.29 -0.86 -17.63
C VAL A 210 3.43 -0.11 -16.93
N SER A 211 3.86 -0.60 -15.77
CA SER A 211 4.91 0.03 -14.98
C SER A 211 6.26 0.04 -15.68
N GLU A 212 7.11 1.02 -15.34
CA GLU A 212 8.49 1.07 -15.86
C GLU A 212 9.30 -0.17 -15.46
N GLY A 213 9.09 -0.74 -14.27
CA GLY A 213 9.72 -1.98 -13.83
C GLY A 213 9.44 -3.12 -14.80
N ARG A 214 8.16 -3.33 -15.11
CA ARG A 214 7.72 -4.37 -16.04
C ARG A 214 8.21 -4.13 -17.46
N ILE A 215 8.32 -2.87 -17.90
CA ILE A 215 8.90 -2.52 -19.20
C ILE A 215 10.39 -2.89 -19.22
N ARG A 216 11.17 -2.50 -18.23
CA ARG A 216 12.62 -2.81 -18.14
C ARG A 216 12.87 -4.32 -18.13
N HIS A 217 12.14 -5.06 -17.30
CA HIS A 217 12.22 -6.52 -17.27
C HIS A 217 11.89 -7.13 -18.63
N THR A 218 10.84 -6.66 -19.31
CA THR A 218 10.47 -7.14 -20.63
C THR A 218 11.55 -6.82 -21.68
N LEU A 219 12.15 -5.63 -21.67
CA LEU A 219 13.25 -5.25 -22.56
C LEU A 219 14.46 -6.18 -22.38
N TRP A 220 14.80 -6.51 -21.14
CA TRP A 220 15.85 -7.48 -20.87
C TRP A 220 15.51 -8.87 -21.43
N LEU A 221 14.28 -9.38 -21.24
CA LEU A 221 13.84 -10.65 -21.84
C LEU A 221 13.91 -10.66 -23.37
N MET A 222 13.86 -9.46 -23.99
CA MET A 222 14.06 -9.26 -25.43
C MET A 222 15.54 -9.18 -25.81
N GLY A 223 16.48 -9.28 -24.85
CA GLY A 223 17.92 -9.09 -25.08
C GLY A 223 18.30 -7.64 -25.42
N ARG A 224 17.49 -6.67 -24.99
CA ARG A 224 17.73 -5.23 -25.16
C ARG A 224 18.26 -4.61 -23.86
N PRO A 225 18.97 -3.46 -23.93
CA PRO A 225 19.25 -2.66 -22.74
C PRO A 225 17.96 -2.28 -22.01
N GLU A 226 17.99 -2.25 -20.69
CA GLU A 226 16.83 -1.93 -19.83
C GLU A 226 16.34 -0.48 -20.01
N ASP A 227 17.22 0.41 -20.45
CA ASP A 227 16.97 1.81 -20.81
C ASP A 227 16.74 2.04 -22.32
N ALA A 228 16.54 0.95 -23.08
CA ALA A 228 16.31 1.05 -24.51
C ALA A 228 15.06 1.88 -24.81
N ARG A 229 15.21 2.81 -25.77
CA ARG A 229 14.12 3.68 -26.19
C ARG A 229 12.91 2.89 -26.69
N LEU A 230 11.74 3.19 -26.15
CA LEU A 230 10.46 2.59 -26.54
C LEU A 230 9.92 3.20 -27.85
N THR A 231 10.61 2.90 -28.97
CA THR A 231 10.05 3.21 -30.30
C THR A 231 8.73 2.47 -30.50
N GLN A 232 7.92 2.86 -31.48
CA GLN A 232 6.65 2.20 -31.77
C GLN A 232 6.79 0.66 -31.94
N GLU A 233 7.88 0.22 -32.58
CA GLU A 233 8.14 -1.21 -32.82
C GLU A 233 8.50 -1.92 -31.51
N VAL A 234 9.40 -1.34 -30.71
CA VAL A 234 9.81 -1.89 -29.41
C VAL A 234 8.63 -1.89 -28.45
N ALA A 235 7.88 -0.80 -28.37
CA ALA A 235 6.70 -0.70 -27.50
C ALA A 235 5.62 -1.73 -27.88
N ARG A 236 5.45 -2.01 -29.19
CA ARG A 236 4.53 -3.06 -29.63
C ARG A 236 4.99 -4.45 -29.17
N GLU A 237 6.28 -4.78 -29.33
CA GLU A 237 6.82 -6.05 -28.87
C GLU A 237 6.69 -6.19 -27.34
N VAL A 238 6.97 -5.13 -26.57
CA VAL A 238 6.74 -5.08 -25.13
C VAL A 238 5.25 -5.33 -24.82
N CYS A 239 4.34 -4.68 -25.55
CA CYS A 239 2.92 -4.83 -25.36
C CYS A 239 2.43 -6.28 -25.58
N GLU A 240 2.91 -6.93 -26.64
CA GLU A 240 2.58 -8.32 -26.94
C GLU A 240 3.09 -9.27 -25.84
N ARG A 241 4.30 -9.03 -25.32
CA ARG A 241 4.92 -9.86 -24.27
C ARG A 241 4.30 -9.63 -22.89
N THR A 242 3.87 -8.39 -22.58
CA THR A 242 3.19 -8.08 -21.33
C THR A 242 1.72 -8.49 -21.31
N GLY A 243 1.17 -8.91 -22.48
CA GLY A 243 -0.24 -9.22 -22.64
C GLY A 243 -1.13 -7.97 -22.60
N SER A 244 -0.56 -6.80 -22.85
CA SER A 244 -1.29 -5.52 -22.88
C SER A 244 -2.13 -5.41 -24.16
N ALA A 245 -3.17 -4.57 -24.13
CA ALA A 245 -4.12 -4.46 -25.25
C ALA A 245 -3.70 -3.43 -26.29
N ALA A 246 -3.03 -2.35 -25.88
CA ALA A 246 -2.68 -1.25 -26.77
C ALA A 246 -1.32 -0.60 -26.44
N VAL A 247 -0.71 -0.04 -27.48
CA VAL A 247 0.39 0.94 -27.37
C VAL A 247 -0.17 2.33 -27.61
N LEU A 248 0.18 3.25 -26.71
CA LEU A 248 -0.12 4.67 -26.83
C LEU A 248 1.17 5.41 -27.19
N ASP A 249 1.17 6.18 -28.27
CA ASP A 249 2.31 6.98 -28.69
C ASP A 249 1.93 8.46 -28.79
N GLY A 250 2.84 9.33 -28.33
CA GLY A 250 2.73 10.79 -28.40
C GLY A 250 3.75 11.37 -29.36
N SER A 251 3.43 12.51 -29.96
CA SER A 251 4.35 13.26 -30.81
C SER A 251 4.20 14.77 -30.64
N ILE A 252 5.32 15.51 -30.84
CA ILE A 252 5.33 16.96 -30.94
C ILE A 252 6.22 17.37 -32.07
N ALA A 253 5.73 18.33 -32.89
CA ALA A 253 6.45 18.96 -33.99
C ALA A 253 6.29 20.47 -33.94
N SER A 254 7.25 21.22 -34.46
CA SER A 254 7.13 22.66 -34.64
C SER A 254 6.81 23.02 -36.10
N ILE A 255 5.83 23.89 -36.31
CA ILE A 255 5.47 24.46 -37.63
C ILE A 255 5.50 25.98 -37.50
N GLY A 256 6.59 26.59 -37.98
CA GLY A 256 6.86 28.00 -37.71
C GLY A 256 7.03 28.25 -36.21
N ASN A 257 6.20 29.13 -35.65
CA ASN A 257 6.21 29.46 -34.21
C ASN A 257 5.16 28.67 -33.41
N GLN A 258 4.47 27.69 -34.02
CA GLN A 258 3.44 26.89 -33.36
C GLN A 258 3.93 25.47 -33.16
N TYR A 259 3.33 24.80 -32.20
CA TYR A 259 3.58 23.40 -31.90
C TYR A 259 2.35 22.53 -32.23
N VAL A 260 2.57 21.37 -32.80
CA VAL A 260 1.52 20.41 -33.14
C VAL A 260 1.76 19.17 -32.28
N LEU A 261 0.79 18.84 -31.44
CA LEU A 261 0.80 17.63 -30.61
C LEU A 261 -0.12 16.60 -31.23
N GLY A 262 0.29 15.32 -31.17
CA GLY A 262 -0.51 14.18 -31.60
C GLY A 262 -0.45 13.06 -30.58
N LEU A 263 -1.58 12.40 -30.33
CA LEU A 263 -1.68 11.16 -29.57
C LEU A 263 -2.30 10.09 -30.44
N ARG A 264 -1.79 8.87 -30.37
CA ARG A 264 -2.29 7.72 -31.13
C ARG A 264 -2.28 6.46 -30.29
N GLY A 265 -3.38 5.70 -30.33
CA GLY A 265 -3.51 4.38 -29.72
C GLY A 265 -3.63 3.31 -30.78
N ARG A 266 -2.87 2.22 -30.63
CA ARG A 266 -2.86 1.07 -31.55
C ARG A 266 -3.05 -0.22 -30.78
N SER A 267 -3.90 -1.10 -31.32
CA SER A 267 -4.02 -2.48 -30.84
C SER A 267 -2.70 -3.23 -31.02
N CYS A 268 -2.21 -3.87 -29.97
CA CYS A 268 -0.99 -4.69 -30.06
C CYS A 268 -1.21 -5.93 -30.94
N ALA A 269 -2.38 -6.57 -30.80
CA ALA A 269 -2.70 -7.79 -31.53
C ALA A 269 -2.86 -7.58 -33.06
N THR A 270 -3.49 -6.47 -33.49
CA THR A 270 -3.83 -6.25 -34.90
C THR A 270 -3.06 -5.11 -35.55
N GLY A 271 -2.48 -4.18 -34.76
CA GLY A 271 -1.88 -2.95 -35.24
C GLY A 271 -2.88 -1.88 -35.68
N ASP A 272 -4.18 -2.14 -35.55
CA ASP A 272 -5.24 -1.20 -35.91
C ASP A 272 -5.22 0.03 -34.99
N ILE A 273 -5.56 1.19 -35.58
CA ILE A 273 -5.70 2.44 -34.83
C ILE A 273 -7.01 2.39 -34.04
N LEU A 274 -6.89 2.44 -32.70
CA LEU A 274 -8.01 2.51 -31.77
C LEU A 274 -8.55 3.94 -31.65
N GLY A 275 -7.62 4.92 -31.58
CA GLY A 275 -7.93 6.36 -31.52
C GLY A 275 -6.75 7.20 -31.95
N GLU A 276 -7.03 8.39 -32.45
CA GLU A 276 -6.04 9.39 -32.81
C GLU A 276 -6.59 10.79 -32.51
N GLU A 277 -5.77 11.63 -31.88
CA GLU A 277 -6.08 13.02 -31.57
C GLU A 277 -4.92 13.91 -31.95
N GLN A 278 -5.21 15.12 -32.44
CA GLN A 278 -4.23 16.11 -32.77
C GLN A 278 -4.74 17.52 -32.44
N ALA A 279 -3.84 18.38 -31.93
CA ALA A 279 -4.15 19.79 -31.72
C ALA A 279 -2.89 20.65 -31.81
N GLN A 280 -3.09 21.98 -31.94
CA GLN A 280 -2.03 22.95 -32.06
C GLN A 280 -1.94 23.84 -30.83
N ALA A 281 -0.71 24.08 -30.36
CA ALA A 281 -0.38 25.08 -29.35
C ALA A 281 0.25 26.27 -30.01
N ALA A 282 -0.27 27.48 -29.72
CA ALA A 282 0.23 28.72 -30.34
C ALA A 282 1.62 29.09 -29.81
N ARG A 283 1.92 28.73 -28.57
CA ARG A 283 3.16 29.01 -27.86
C ARG A 283 3.61 27.83 -27.03
N LYS A 284 4.86 27.83 -26.57
CA LYS A 284 5.44 26.80 -25.70
C LYS A 284 4.64 26.63 -24.42
N GLU A 285 4.22 27.71 -23.80
CA GLU A 285 3.47 27.74 -22.53
C GLU A 285 2.08 27.09 -22.64
N ASP A 286 1.53 27.04 -23.87
CA ASP A 286 0.21 26.47 -24.13
C ASP A 286 0.25 24.93 -24.31
N VAL A 287 1.45 24.32 -24.40
CA VAL A 287 1.65 22.92 -24.77
C VAL A 287 1.01 21.98 -23.76
N LEU A 288 1.15 22.23 -22.44
CA LEU A 288 0.55 21.40 -21.40
C LEU A 288 -0.99 21.44 -21.42
N ASN A 289 -1.58 22.63 -21.66
CA ASN A 289 -3.04 22.77 -21.78
C ASN A 289 -3.57 22.03 -23.02
N VAL A 290 -2.83 22.08 -24.13
CA VAL A 290 -3.18 21.33 -25.34
C VAL A 290 -3.06 19.83 -25.11
N LEU A 291 -2.02 19.37 -24.41
CA LEU A 291 -1.85 17.96 -24.04
C LEU A 291 -3.06 17.47 -23.22
N SER A 292 -3.47 18.21 -22.19
CA SER A 292 -4.67 17.87 -21.38
C SER A 292 -5.93 17.77 -22.24
N SER A 293 -6.13 18.73 -23.13
CA SER A 293 -7.31 18.76 -24.01
C SER A 293 -7.37 17.56 -24.96
N ILE A 294 -6.23 17.18 -25.57
CA ILE A 294 -6.21 16.01 -26.47
C ILE A 294 -6.28 14.70 -25.68
N SER A 295 -5.67 14.61 -24.49
CA SER A 295 -5.71 13.43 -23.62
C SER A 295 -7.15 13.09 -23.19
N SER A 296 -7.94 14.08 -22.80
CA SER A 296 -9.35 13.89 -22.42
C SER A 296 -10.19 13.32 -23.56
N ARG A 297 -10.06 13.84 -24.78
CA ARG A 297 -10.76 13.32 -25.97
C ARG A 297 -10.25 11.93 -26.35
N PHE A 298 -8.95 11.73 -26.23
CA PHE A 298 -8.29 10.47 -26.53
C PHE A 298 -8.79 9.33 -25.59
N ARG A 299 -8.96 9.60 -24.29
CA ARG A 299 -9.54 8.65 -23.32
C ARG A 299 -10.92 8.16 -23.75
N VAL A 300 -11.78 9.08 -24.26
CA VAL A 300 -13.11 8.70 -24.79
C VAL A 300 -12.97 7.79 -26.03
N HIS A 301 -12.03 8.08 -26.93
CA HIS A 301 -11.78 7.24 -28.11
C HIS A 301 -11.27 5.83 -27.75
N LEU A 302 -10.57 5.69 -26.64
CA LEU A 302 -10.10 4.39 -26.14
C LEU A 302 -11.21 3.58 -25.46
N GLY A 303 -12.35 4.16 -25.13
CA GLY A 303 -13.52 3.46 -24.58
C GLY A 303 -13.98 3.93 -23.22
N GLU A 304 -13.31 4.93 -22.61
CA GLU A 304 -13.74 5.51 -21.36
C GLU A 304 -15.05 6.32 -21.54
N SER A 305 -15.96 6.24 -20.56
CA SER A 305 -17.20 6.98 -20.65
C SER A 305 -16.98 8.49 -20.54
N LEU A 306 -17.73 9.30 -21.31
CA LEU A 306 -17.64 10.76 -21.22
C LEU A 306 -17.91 11.27 -19.80
N ALA A 307 -18.81 10.62 -19.06
CA ALA A 307 -19.12 10.98 -17.69
C ALA A 307 -17.94 10.74 -16.76
N THR A 308 -17.22 9.62 -16.91
CA THR A 308 -16.00 9.31 -16.14
C THR A 308 -14.91 10.32 -16.45
N VAL A 309 -14.67 10.60 -17.73
CA VAL A 309 -13.69 11.62 -18.14
C VAL A 309 -14.03 12.98 -17.54
N GLN A 310 -15.30 13.42 -17.58
CA GLN A 310 -15.71 14.71 -17.00
C GLN A 310 -15.53 14.76 -15.48
N GLN A 311 -15.69 13.65 -14.81
CA GLN A 311 -15.52 13.56 -13.36
C GLN A 311 -14.03 13.53 -12.95
N HIS A 312 -13.17 12.88 -13.74
CA HIS A 312 -11.76 12.62 -13.43
C HIS A 312 -10.86 13.26 -14.48
N ASN A 313 -10.97 14.57 -14.68
CA ASN A 313 -10.21 15.33 -15.64
C ASN A 313 -9.88 16.74 -15.11
N ALA A 314 -8.83 16.83 -14.31
CA ALA A 314 -8.25 18.10 -13.93
C ALA A 314 -7.17 18.48 -14.96
N PRO A 315 -7.23 19.69 -15.56
CA PRO A 315 -6.19 20.13 -16.51
C PRO A 315 -4.80 20.05 -15.89
N LEU A 316 -3.82 19.54 -16.62
CA LEU A 316 -2.45 19.31 -16.13
C LEU A 316 -1.82 20.56 -15.50
N ALA A 317 -2.03 21.73 -16.10
CA ALA A 317 -1.53 23.00 -15.59
C ALA A 317 -2.16 23.42 -14.23
N GLU A 318 -3.36 22.93 -13.92
CA GLU A 318 -4.07 23.19 -12.67
C GLU A 318 -3.77 22.07 -11.64
N ALA A 319 -3.74 20.82 -12.12
CA ALA A 319 -3.55 19.62 -11.29
C ALA A 319 -2.09 19.33 -10.94
N THR A 320 -1.11 19.92 -11.64
CA THR A 320 0.32 19.72 -11.36
C THR A 320 1.07 21.05 -11.36
N THR A 321 1.60 21.42 -12.51
CA THR A 321 2.33 22.69 -12.75
C THR A 321 2.09 23.22 -14.15
N PRO A 322 1.93 24.54 -14.33
CA PRO A 322 1.89 25.15 -15.67
C PRO A 322 3.28 25.24 -16.33
N SER A 323 4.36 24.93 -15.62
CA SER A 323 5.74 25.09 -16.10
C SER A 323 6.32 23.78 -16.61
N LEU A 324 6.65 23.73 -17.90
CA LEU A 324 7.38 22.60 -18.51
C LEU A 324 8.73 22.35 -17.83
N GLU A 325 9.43 23.39 -17.42
CA GLU A 325 10.71 23.31 -16.76
C GLU A 325 10.58 22.73 -15.33
N ALA A 326 9.51 23.09 -14.59
CA ALA A 326 9.22 22.50 -13.30
C ALA A 326 8.84 21.03 -13.43
N LEU A 327 7.98 20.68 -14.40
CA LEU A 327 7.60 19.30 -14.69
C LEU A 327 8.82 18.46 -15.09
N ARG A 328 9.73 19.00 -15.91
CA ARG A 328 10.98 18.34 -16.29
C ARG A 328 11.86 18.05 -15.07
N ALA A 329 12.03 19.03 -14.19
CA ALA A 329 12.82 18.83 -12.97
C ALA A 329 12.19 17.79 -12.04
N TYR A 330 10.87 17.82 -11.90
CA TYR A 330 10.12 16.81 -11.14
C TYR A 330 10.28 15.41 -11.74
N SER A 331 10.10 15.25 -13.06
CA SER A 331 10.26 13.95 -13.74
C SER A 331 11.66 13.37 -13.55
N ALA A 332 12.70 14.21 -13.67
CA ALA A 332 14.07 13.78 -13.40
C ALA A 332 14.26 13.34 -11.94
N GLY A 333 13.71 14.10 -10.98
CA GLY A 333 13.73 13.78 -9.57
C GLY A 333 13.01 12.45 -9.26
N LEU A 334 11.83 12.21 -9.86
CA LEU A 334 11.07 10.98 -9.73
C LEU A 334 11.86 9.77 -10.24
N LYS A 335 12.41 9.86 -11.45
CA LYS A 335 13.22 8.80 -12.06
C LYS A 335 14.44 8.46 -11.19
N ILE A 336 15.17 9.48 -10.72
CA ILE A 336 16.35 9.30 -9.87
C ILE A 336 15.97 8.68 -8.52
N ALA A 337 14.86 9.10 -7.91
CA ALA A 337 14.38 8.52 -6.65
C ALA A 337 14.10 7.02 -6.80
N MET A 338 13.62 6.58 -7.96
CA MET A 338 13.32 5.17 -8.25
C MET A 338 14.53 4.32 -8.62
N THR A 339 15.62 4.94 -9.14
CA THR A 339 16.76 4.20 -9.71
C THR A 339 18.07 4.36 -8.93
N SER A 340 18.30 5.55 -8.36
CA SER A 340 19.63 5.93 -7.80
C SER A 340 19.55 6.34 -6.33
N GLY A 341 18.38 6.26 -5.72
CA GLY A 341 18.15 6.58 -4.31
C GLY A 341 17.74 8.02 -4.05
N GLY A 342 17.19 8.23 -2.85
CA GLY A 342 16.55 9.49 -2.45
C GLY A 342 17.48 10.69 -2.43
N THR A 343 18.69 10.55 -1.89
CA THR A 343 19.66 11.66 -1.75
C THR A 343 19.95 12.34 -3.09
N ALA A 344 20.12 11.57 -4.15
CA ALA A 344 20.39 12.09 -5.49
C ALA A 344 19.18 12.80 -6.12
N ALA A 345 17.94 12.48 -5.69
CA ALA A 345 16.72 13.08 -6.21
C ALA A 345 16.42 14.47 -5.61
N VAL A 346 16.84 14.74 -4.36
CA VAL A 346 16.52 15.97 -3.63
C VAL A 346 16.83 17.27 -4.42
N PRO A 347 18.01 17.44 -5.07
CA PRO A 347 18.31 18.66 -5.81
C PRO A 347 17.34 18.94 -6.96
N PHE A 348 16.88 17.90 -7.65
CA PHE A 348 15.94 18.02 -8.77
C PHE A 348 14.54 18.42 -8.28
N LEU A 349 14.08 17.83 -7.18
CA LEU A 349 12.80 18.18 -6.57
C LEU A 349 12.80 19.61 -6.02
N LYS A 350 13.87 20.02 -5.34
CA LYS A 350 14.05 21.42 -4.94
C LYS A 350 14.06 22.37 -6.14
N ARG A 351 14.71 21.98 -7.25
CA ARG A 351 14.68 22.78 -8.47
C ARG A 351 13.28 22.92 -9.05
N ALA A 352 12.47 21.87 -9.03
CA ALA A 352 11.06 21.94 -9.45
C ALA A 352 10.29 22.97 -8.60
N LEU A 353 10.49 22.97 -7.29
CA LEU A 353 9.85 23.87 -6.33
C LEU A 353 10.37 25.32 -6.38
N GLU A 354 11.64 25.52 -6.75
CA GLU A 354 12.16 26.87 -7.04
C GLU A 354 11.49 27.49 -8.26
N ILE A 355 11.17 26.69 -9.29
CA ILE A 355 10.49 27.15 -10.50
C ILE A 355 8.99 27.33 -10.25
N ASP A 356 8.33 26.37 -9.60
CA ASP A 356 6.93 26.47 -9.22
C ASP A 356 6.73 26.12 -7.73
N PRO A 357 6.69 27.13 -6.85
CA PRO A 357 6.45 26.95 -5.41
C PRO A 357 5.05 26.41 -5.05
N LYS A 358 4.17 26.22 -6.03
CA LYS A 358 2.82 25.69 -5.83
C LYS A 358 2.65 24.27 -6.38
N PHE A 359 3.73 23.60 -6.72
CA PHE A 359 3.69 22.24 -7.24
C PHE A 359 3.51 21.20 -6.10
N ALA A 360 2.24 20.83 -5.81
CA ALA A 360 1.87 19.97 -4.70
C ALA A 360 2.59 18.61 -4.74
N MET A 361 2.63 17.93 -5.90
CA MET A 361 3.26 16.62 -6.02
C MET A 361 4.78 16.66 -5.89
N ALA A 362 5.44 17.76 -6.26
CA ALA A 362 6.87 17.90 -6.01
C ALA A 362 7.18 17.99 -4.50
N TYR A 363 6.36 18.70 -3.73
CA TYR A 363 6.45 18.66 -2.26
C TYR A 363 6.15 17.27 -1.71
N SER A 364 5.13 16.59 -2.20
CA SER A 364 4.75 15.25 -1.75
C SER A 364 5.86 14.23 -1.99
N LEU A 365 6.44 14.23 -3.17
CA LEU A 365 7.58 13.36 -3.51
C LEU A 365 8.83 13.71 -2.69
N LEU A 366 9.10 15.01 -2.47
CA LEU A 366 10.20 15.44 -1.61
C LEU A 366 9.99 14.98 -0.16
N GLY A 367 8.75 15.09 0.34
CA GLY A 367 8.40 14.58 1.68
C GLY A 367 8.59 13.07 1.80
N ARG A 368 8.18 12.29 0.78
CA ARG A 368 8.45 10.85 0.74
C ARG A 368 9.95 10.55 0.76
N VAL A 369 10.71 11.21 -0.12
CA VAL A 369 12.16 11.02 -0.20
C VAL A 369 12.86 11.33 1.12
N TYR A 370 12.50 12.42 1.80
CA TYR A 370 13.03 12.72 3.13
C TYR A 370 12.62 11.68 4.17
N GLY A 371 11.38 11.17 4.11
CA GLY A 371 10.94 10.09 4.99
C GLY A 371 11.75 8.81 4.79
N ASP A 372 12.03 8.45 3.53
CA ASP A 372 12.85 7.29 3.18
C ASP A 372 14.33 7.46 3.59
N LEU A 373 14.82 8.70 3.72
CA LEU A 373 16.15 9.05 4.20
C LEU A 373 16.25 9.18 5.74
N GLY A 374 15.15 9.00 6.48
CA GLY A 374 15.15 9.17 7.94
C GLY A 374 15.06 10.62 8.42
N GLU A 375 14.90 11.61 7.52
CA GLU A 375 14.77 13.04 7.82
C GLU A 375 13.29 13.41 8.06
N SER A 376 12.73 12.96 9.19
CA SER A 376 11.28 13.02 9.45
C SER A 376 10.74 14.45 9.62
N GLU A 377 11.54 15.39 10.12
CA GLU A 377 11.14 16.80 10.23
C GLU A 377 10.99 17.43 8.84
N LEU A 378 11.95 17.22 7.94
CA LEU A 378 11.88 17.70 6.55
C LEU A 378 10.76 16.99 5.76
N SER A 379 10.54 15.72 6.05
CA SER A 379 9.43 14.93 5.50
C SER A 379 8.08 15.53 5.90
N ALA A 380 7.89 15.82 7.18
CA ALA A 380 6.66 16.41 7.71
C ALA A 380 6.41 17.80 7.15
N GLU A 381 7.44 18.66 7.08
CA GLU A 381 7.35 20.00 6.49
C GLU A 381 6.91 19.95 5.03
N SER A 382 7.56 19.11 4.22
CA SER A 382 7.25 18.94 2.80
C SER A 382 5.85 18.36 2.60
N SER A 383 5.48 17.33 3.39
CA SER A 383 4.15 16.69 3.30
C SER A 383 3.03 17.63 3.75
N ALA A 384 3.25 18.47 4.77
CA ALA A 384 2.30 19.49 5.18
C ALA A 384 2.08 20.52 4.07
N LYS A 385 3.17 20.94 3.41
CA LYS A 385 3.08 21.88 2.28
C LYS A 385 2.34 21.27 1.08
N ALA A 386 2.58 20.00 0.77
CA ALA A 386 1.82 19.27 -0.25
C ALA A 386 0.31 19.26 0.09
N TYR A 387 -0.03 18.98 1.36
CA TYR A 387 -1.42 18.93 1.82
C TYR A 387 -2.12 20.30 1.78
N GLU A 388 -1.43 21.39 2.09
CA GLU A 388 -1.95 22.75 1.92
C GLU A 388 -2.29 23.04 0.44
N LEU A 389 -1.51 22.50 -0.49
CA LEU A 389 -1.63 22.71 -1.93
C LEU A 389 -2.44 21.63 -2.65
N ARG A 390 -3.03 20.65 -1.92
CA ARG A 390 -3.68 19.47 -2.49
C ARG A 390 -4.79 19.76 -3.51
N ASP A 391 -5.44 20.92 -3.42
CA ASP A 391 -6.44 21.33 -4.39
C ASP A 391 -5.85 21.59 -5.80
N ARG A 392 -4.52 21.63 -5.90
CA ARG A 392 -3.75 21.72 -7.14
C ARG A 392 -3.17 20.35 -7.56
N ALA A 393 -3.80 19.27 -7.17
CA ALA A 393 -3.46 17.92 -7.54
C ALA A 393 -4.67 17.22 -8.17
N SER A 394 -4.45 16.20 -8.97
CA SER A 394 -5.53 15.35 -9.49
C SER A 394 -6.25 14.62 -8.35
N ASP A 395 -7.42 14.05 -8.63
CA ASP A 395 -8.20 13.34 -7.61
C ASP A 395 -7.42 12.17 -6.99
N GLU A 396 -6.67 11.42 -7.80
CA GLU A 396 -5.84 10.31 -7.31
C GLU A 396 -4.65 10.81 -6.49
N GLU A 397 -3.96 11.84 -6.97
CA GLU A 397 -2.84 12.46 -6.24
C GLU A 397 -3.27 13.05 -4.89
N ARG A 398 -4.51 13.56 -4.77
CA ARG A 398 -5.06 14.01 -3.48
C ARG A 398 -5.15 12.90 -2.44
N TYR A 399 -5.50 11.68 -2.84
CA TYR A 399 -5.47 10.53 -1.93
C TYR A 399 -4.06 10.22 -1.45
N TRP A 400 -3.09 10.21 -2.39
CA TRP A 400 -1.68 10.02 -2.04
C TRP A 400 -1.18 11.09 -1.07
N ILE A 401 -1.42 12.37 -1.36
CA ILE A 401 -1.03 13.50 -0.52
C ILE A 401 -1.67 13.40 0.87
N ALA A 402 -2.97 13.07 0.92
CA ALA A 402 -3.68 12.95 2.18
C ALA A 402 -3.18 11.77 3.04
N ALA A 403 -2.96 10.59 2.44
CA ALA A 403 -2.40 9.43 3.15
C ALA A 403 -0.98 9.72 3.67
N SER A 404 -0.16 10.37 2.85
CA SER A 404 1.19 10.79 3.22
C SER A 404 1.20 11.82 4.36
N TYR A 405 0.26 12.78 4.34
CA TYR A 405 0.08 13.74 5.43
C TYR A 405 -0.27 13.05 6.75
N GLU A 406 -1.24 12.14 6.73
CA GLU A 406 -1.62 11.41 7.96
C GLU A 406 -0.49 10.53 8.48
N LYS A 407 0.37 9.98 7.62
CA LYS A 407 1.55 9.22 8.05
C LYS A 407 2.68 10.12 8.57
N GLN A 408 3.07 11.15 7.80
CA GLN A 408 4.31 11.89 8.04
C GLN A 408 4.12 13.07 8.99
N VAL A 409 2.93 13.68 9.02
CA VAL A 409 2.65 14.90 9.80
C VAL A 409 1.89 14.57 11.07
N THR A 410 0.73 13.91 10.96
CA THR A 410 -0.08 13.60 12.13
C THR A 410 0.32 12.31 12.84
N GLY A 411 0.93 11.35 12.10
CA GLY A 411 1.23 10.01 12.57
C GLY A 411 0.00 9.15 12.82
N ASN A 412 -1.18 9.58 12.35
CA ASN A 412 -2.46 8.87 12.54
C ASN A 412 -2.64 7.75 11.51
N LEU A 413 -2.16 6.56 11.86
CA LEU A 413 -2.19 5.40 10.98
C LEU A 413 -3.61 4.91 10.66
N GLU A 414 -4.57 5.15 11.55
CA GLU A 414 -5.96 4.78 11.32
C GLU A 414 -6.60 5.63 10.23
N LYS A 415 -6.39 6.95 10.28
CA LYS A 415 -6.84 7.85 9.22
C LYS A 415 -6.14 7.56 7.89
N ALA A 416 -4.84 7.29 7.92
CA ALA A 416 -4.10 6.90 6.72
C ALA A 416 -4.70 5.65 6.07
N ALA A 417 -5.05 4.62 6.87
CA ALA A 417 -5.73 3.42 6.38
C ALA A 417 -7.09 3.74 5.73
N GLN A 418 -7.93 4.54 6.39
CA GLN A 418 -9.25 4.92 5.87
C GLN A 418 -9.16 5.68 4.53
N ILE A 419 -8.14 6.53 4.38
CA ILE A 419 -7.89 7.23 3.12
C ILE A 419 -7.50 6.23 2.03
N CYS A 420 -6.61 5.27 2.33
CA CYS A 420 -6.23 4.22 1.37
C CYS A 420 -7.42 3.33 0.98
N ASP A 421 -8.28 2.94 1.93
CA ASP A 421 -9.49 2.18 1.64
C ASP A 421 -10.44 2.97 0.70
N SER A 422 -10.58 4.28 0.92
CA SER A 422 -11.35 5.16 0.04
C SER A 422 -10.72 5.30 -1.34
N TRP A 423 -9.39 5.35 -1.40
CA TRP A 423 -8.63 5.39 -2.66
C TRP A 423 -8.85 4.11 -3.48
N ILE A 424 -8.73 2.93 -2.86
CA ILE A 424 -9.01 1.64 -3.52
C ILE A 424 -10.43 1.59 -4.07
N GLN A 425 -11.42 2.14 -3.35
CA GLN A 425 -12.80 2.18 -3.83
C GLN A 425 -12.96 3.10 -5.05
N ALA A 426 -12.27 4.23 -5.09
CA ALA A 426 -12.33 5.18 -6.20
C ALA A 426 -11.51 4.71 -7.41
N TYR A 427 -10.36 4.10 -7.16
CA TYR A 427 -9.39 3.63 -8.16
C TYR A 427 -9.02 2.16 -7.89
N PRO A 428 -9.88 1.19 -8.26
CA PRO A 428 -9.67 -0.22 -7.91
C PRO A 428 -8.42 -0.87 -8.53
N ARG A 429 -7.76 -0.19 -9.47
CA ARG A 429 -6.53 -0.65 -10.15
C ARG A 429 -5.29 0.15 -9.76
N ALA A 430 -5.41 1.07 -8.82
CA ALA A 430 -4.27 1.80 -8.29
C ALA A 430 -3.38 0.86 -7.45
N LEU A 431 -2.11 0.78 -7.80
CA LEU A 431 -1.11 -0.02 -7.09
C LEU A 431 -0.72 0.63 -5.75
N ALA A 432 -0.61 1.96 -5.76
CA ALA A 432 -0.05 2.74 -4.67
C ALA A 432 -0.75 2.54 -3.31
N PRO A 433 -2.11 2.53 -3.19
CA PRO A 433 -2.75 2.35 -1.89
C PRO A 433 -2.50 0.98 -1.27
N HIS A 434 -2.36 -0.08 -2.07
CA HIS A 434 -2.01 -1.42 -1.57
C HIS A 434 -0.59 -1.47 -1.02
N GLY A 435 0.38 -0.87 -1.73
CA GLY A 435 1.75 -0.73 -1.25
C GLY A 435 1.82 0.10 0.03
N PHE A 436 1.06 1.20 0.10
CA PHE A 436 1.00 2.07 1.28
C PHE A 436 0.39 1.36 2.49
N LEU A 437 -0.75 0.68 2.33
CA LEU A 437 -1.38 -0.11 3.40
C LEU A 437 -0.48 -1.22 3.90
N SER A 438 0.17 -1.95 3.01
CA SER A 438 1.10 -3.01 3.37
C SER A 438 2.26 -2.47 4.22
N GLY A 439 3.10 -1.60 3.64
CA GLY A 439 4.35 -1.15 4.26
C GLY A 439 4.18 -0.08 5.33
N ASN A 440 3.34 0.92 5.08
CA ASN A 440 3.30 2.13 5.92
C ASN A 440 2.27 2.07 7.06
N VAL A 441 1.29 1.20 6.97
CA VAL A 441 0.23 1.07 7.98
C VAL A 441 0.28 -0.26 8.67
N SER A 442 0.12 -1.37 7.93
CA SER A 442 -0.07 -2.69 8.51
C SER A 442 1.19 -3.20 9.23
N LEU A 443 2.38 -3.04 8.64
CA LEU A 443 3.65 -3.40 9.30
C LEU A 443 3.85 -2.63 10.60
N VAL A 444 3.56 -1.33 10.61
CA VAL A 444 3.73 -0.48 11.79
C VAL A 444 2.75 -0.84 12.90
N ARG A 445 1.58 -1.32 12.54
CA ARG A 445 0.57 -1.79 13.50
C ARG A 445 0.78 -3.23 13.97
N GLY A 446 1.68 -3.98 13.35
CA GLY A 446 1.87 -5.41 13.61
C GLY A 446 0.81 -6.31 12.98
N ASP A 447 0.03 -5.80 12.02
CA ASP A 447 -0.98 -6.56 11.28
C ASP A 447 -0.35 -7.20 10.03
N TYR A 448 0.54 -8.17 10.28
CA TYR A 448 1.36 -8.78 9.24
C TYR A 448 0.56 -9.58 8.21
N GLU A 449 -0.55 -10.23 8.60
CA GLU A 449 -1.39 -10.96 7.66
C GLU A 449 -2.09 -10.00 6.68
N LYS A 450 -2.55 -8.84 7.17
CA LYS A 450 -3.09 -7.80 6.29
C LYS A 450 -2.00 -7.22 5.38
N ALA A 451 -0.80 -6.98 5.91
CA ALA A 451 0.35 -6.53 5.11
C ALA A 451 0.66 -7.51 3.96
N ILE A 452 0.66 -8.81 4.24
CA ILE A 452 0.84 -9.87 3.23
C ILE A 452 -0.29 -9.85 2.20
N GLN A 453 -1.53 -9.70 2.63
CA GLN A 453 -2.67 -9.66 1.72
C GLN A 453 -2.56 -8.49 0.74
N GLU A 454 -2.31 -7.28 1.25
CA GLU A 454 -2.18 -6.07 0.43
C GLU A 454 -0.96 -6.16 -0.51
N ALA A 455 0.18 -6.63 -0.03
CA ALA A 455 1.37 -6.82 -0.87
C ALA A 455 1.12 -7.84 -2.00
N LYS A 456 0.40 -8.93 -1.73
CA LYS A 456 0.02 -9.92 -2.76
C LYS A 456 -0.94 -9.34 -3.79
N VAL A 457 -1.87 -8.47 -3.39
CA VAL A 457 -2.74 -7.76 -4.33
C VAL A 457 -1.90 -6.85 -5.23
N ALA A 458 -0.96 -6.09 -4.65
CA ALA A 458 -0.06 -5.24 -5.41
C ALA A 458 0.79 -6.04 -6.42
N LEU A 459 1.38 -7.16 -6.01
CA LEU A 459 2.18 -8.03 -6.89
C LEU A 459 1.34 -8.76 -7.96
N ALA A 460 0.06 -8.99 -7.71
CA ALA A 460 -0.85 -9.52 -8.73
C ALA A 460 -1.16 -8.46 -9.82
N MET A 461 -1.15 -7.18 -9.48
CA MET A 461 -1.28 -6.07 -10.43
C MET A 461 0.03 -5.82 -11.19
N ASP A 462 1.14 -5.80 -10.46
CA ASP A 462 2.48 -5.59 -11.01
C ASP A 462 3.49 -6.56 -10.37
N PRO A 463 3.84 -7.66 -11.06
CA PRO A 463 4.83 -8.64 -10.56
C PRO A 463 6.25 -8.08 -10.38
N ASP A 464 6.55 -6.90 -10.93
CA ASP A 464 7.86 -6.27 -10.82
C ASP A 464 7.88 -5.13 -9.77
N PHE A 465 6.86 -5.07 -8.91
CA PHE A 465 6.75 -4.08 -7.83
C PHE A 465 7.66 -4.42 -6.64
N ALA A 466 8.87 -3.85 -6.59
CA ALA A 466 9.91 -4.14 -5.61
C ALA A 466 9.45 -4.03 -4.14
N VAL A 467 8.71 -2.96 -3.81
CA VAL A 467 8.20 -2.70 -2.45
C VAL A 467 7.27 -3.84 -1.98
N GLY A 468 6.49 -4.44 -2.89
CA GLY A 468 5.64 -5.58 -2.57
C GLY A 468 6.43 -6.78 -2.05
N TYR A 469 7.54 -7.11 -2.70
CA TYR A 469 8.45 -8.18 -2.24
C TYR A 469 9.08 -7.85 -0.90
N SER A 470 9.60 -6.63 -0.72
CA SER A 470 10.20 -6.20 0.56
C SER A 470 9.20 -6.31 1.72
N ASN A 471 7.97 -5.85 1.53
CA ASN A 471 6.92 -5.93 2.54
C ASN A 471 6.54 -7.37 2.89
N LEU A 472 6.51 -8.29 1.89
CA LEU A 472 6.31 -9.72 2.13
C LEU A 472 7.44 -10.32 2.96
N VAL A 473 8.69 -10.02 2.62
CA VAL A 473 9.87 -10.50 3.35
C VAL A 473 9.80 -10.08 4.83
N VAL A 474 9.55 -8.80 5.09
CA VAL A 474 9.44 -8.27 6.47
C VAL A 474 8.29 -8.95 7.22
N SER A 475 7.12 -9.08 6.57
CA SER A 475 5.94 -9.69 7.20
C SER A 475 6.15 -11.18 7.52
N ASP A 476 6.71 -11.93 6.56
CA ASP A 476 6.98 -13.37 6.74
C ASP A 476 8.06 -13.60 7.80
N LEU A 477 9.11 -12.76 7.86
CA LEU A 477 10.09 -12.81 8.94
C LEU A 477 9.45 -12.56 10.30
N ALA A 478 8.62 -11.51 10.42
CA ALA A 478 7.94 -11.17 11.66
C ALA A 478 7.03 -12.31 12.17
N LEU A 479 6.43 -13.06 11.25
CA LEU A 479 5.62 -14.25 11.54
C LEU A 479 6.45 -15.54 11.72
N GLY A 480 7.78 -15.46 11.67
CA GLY A 480 8.68 -16.62 11.78
C GLY A 480 8.70 -17.52 10.54
N ARG A 481 8.20 -17.05 9.40
CA ARG A 481 8.13 -17.79 8.12
C ARG A 481 9.38 -17.54 7.28
N THR A 482 10.55 -17.87 7.80
CA THR A 482 11.83 -17.54 7.17
C THR A 482 11.99 -18.15 5.77
N ASP A 483 11.45 -19.34 5.53
CA ASP A 483 11.55 -19.99 4.21
C ASP A 483 10.67 -19.27 3.17
N GLU A 484 9.51 -18.76 3.56
CA GLU A 484 8.67 -17.95 2.71
C GLU A 484 9.35 -16.61 2.36
N ALA A 485 9.98 -15.97 3.35
CA ALA A 485 10.75 -14.74 3.12
C ALA A 485 11.89 -14.97 2.10
N ILE A 486 12.65 -16.06 2.22
CA ILE A 486 13.69 -16.45 1.25
C ILE A 486 13.10 -16.65 -0.14
N LYS A 487 11.96 -17.33 -0.23
CA LYS A 487 11.27 -17.55 -1.50
C LYS A 487 10.85 -16.24 -2.17
N MET A 488 10.40 -15.25 -1.39
CA MET A 488 10.05 -13.93 -1.94
C MET A 488 11.26 -13.22 -2.52
N LEU A 489 12.42 -13.26 -1.86
CA LEU A 489 13.68 -12.72 -2.40
C LEU A 489 14.15 -13.46 -3.66
N GLN A 490 13.96 -14.77 -3.72
CA GLN A 490 14.26 -15.56 -4.93
C GLN A 490 13.34 -15.16 -6.09
N GLN A 491 12.03 -15.00 -5.85
CA GLN A 491 11.10 -14.53 -6.86
C GLN A 491 11.42 -13.12 -7.34
N ALA A 492 11.78 -12.20 -6.42
CA ALA A 492 12.25 -10.87 -6.81
C ALA A 492 13.48 -10.95 -7.73
N ALA A 493 14.44 -11.83 -7.42
CA ALA A 493 15.63 -12.04 -8.25
C ALA A 493 15.29 -12.66 -9.63
N GLU A 494 14.32 -13.60 -9.70
CA GLU A 494 13.82 -14.16 -10.96
C GLU A 494 13.21 -13.07 -11.85
N HIS A 495 12.49 -12.12 -11.24
CA HIS A 495 11.96 -10.93 -11.90
C HIS A 495 12.99 -9.81 -12.09
N ARG A 496 14.24 -10.00 -11.64
CA ARG A 496 15.30 -8.98 -11.65
C ARG A 496 14.90 -7.68 -10.96
N VAL A 497 14.08 -7.82 -9.97
CA VAL A 497 13.71 -6.72 -9.11
C VAL A 497 14.78 -6.56 -8.04
N GLU A 498 15.41 -5.40 -8.01
CA GLU A 498 16.46 -5.06 -7.06
C GLU A 498 16.08 -3.82 -6.27
N MET A 499 16.42 -3.82 -5.00
CA MET A 499 16.39 -2.63 -4.14
C MET A 499 17.39 -2.82 -2.99
N PRO A 500 17.92 -1.72 -2.42
CA PRO A 500 18.92 -1.78 -1.35
C PRO A 500 18.45 -2.57 -0.13
N ASP A 501 17.16 -2.54 0.18
CA ASP A 501 16.55 -3.27 1.29
C ASP A 501 16.82 -4.78 1.21
N PHE A 502 16.86 -5.36 0.03
CA PHE A 502 17.08 -6.81 -0.13
C PHE A 502 18.43 -7.27 0.38
N ILE A 503 19.48 -6.44 0.29
CA ILE A 503 20.82 -6.73 0.83
C ILE A 503 20.72 -6.86 2.36
N ILE A 504 20.06 -5.90 3.00
CA ILE A 504 19.86 -5.89 4.45
C ILE A 504 18.97 -7.06 4.89
N GLN A 505 17.91 -7.35 4.14
CA GLN A 505 16.99 -8.47 4.44
C GLN A 505 17.73 -9.82 4.34
N ARG A 506 18.55 -10.04 3.31
CA ARG A 506 19.39 -11.25 3.20
C ARG A 506 20.40 -11.35 4.35
N TYR A 507 21.04 -10.23 4.72
CA TYR A 507 21.94 -10.17 5.87
C TYR A 507 21.22 -10.57 7.17
N MET A 508 20.01 -10.06 7.42
CA MET A 508 19.23 -10.41 8.61
C MET A 508 18.74 -11.87 8.60
N ILE A 509 18.38 -12.41 7.44
CA ILE A 509 18.06 -13.83 7.29
C ILE A 509 19.28 -14.70 7.61
N ALA A 510 20.44 -14.34 7.09
CA ALA A 510 21.71 -15.03 7.36
C ALA A 510 22.04 -14.98 8.87
N PHE A 511 21.84 -13.83 9.52
CA PHE A 511 21.99 -13.68 10.97
C PHE A 511 21.07 -14.63 11.75
N LEU A 512 19.77 -14.67 11.41
CA LEU A 512 18.79 -15.56 12.07
C LEU A 512 19.16 -17.04 11.91
N LYS A 513 19.77 -17.42 10.78
CA LYS A 513 20.25 -18.78 10.50
C LYS A 513 21.63 -19.07 11.12
N GLY A 514 22.34 -18.05 11.60
CA GLY A 514 23.71 -18.16 12.08
C GLY A 514 24.75 -18.40 10.97
N ASP A 515 24.41 -18.07 9.73
CA ASP A 515 25.26 -18.26 8.56
C ASP A 515 26.19 -17.06 8.36
N LYS A 516 27.40 -17.18 8.94
CA LYS A 516 28.38 -16.12 8.88
C LYS A 516 28.89 -15.88 7.44
N ALA A 517 29.00 -16.90 6.61
CA ALA A 517 29.53 -16.76 5.26
C ALA A 517 28.57 -15.94 4.38
N ASP A 518 27.26 -16.18 4.53
CA ASP A 518 26.24 -15.39 3.87
C ASP A 518 26.22 -13.94 4.39
N MET A 519 26.37 -13.73 5.72
CA MET A 519 26.49 -12.37 6.28
C MET A 519 27.69 -11.61 5.69
N ASP A 520 28.86 -12.22 5.67
CA ASP A 520 30.07 -11.60 5.13
C ASP A 520 29.94 -11.26 3.63
N ARG A 521 29.19 -12.06 2.87
CA ARG A 521 28.90 -11.80 1.45
C ARG A 521 27.99 -10.57 1.27
N GLU A 522 26.92 -10.45 2.07
CA GLU A 522 26.00 -9.30 1.96
C GLU A 522 26.68 -7.99 2.40
N VAL A 523 27.60 -8.04 3.39
CA VAL A 523 28.45 -6.89 3.76
C VAL A 523 29.33 -6.47 2.58
N ALA A 524 29.96 -7.44 1.89
CA ALA A 524 30.76 -7.13 0.71
C ALA A 524 29.94 -6.56 -0.45
N GLU A 525 28.69 -7.00 -0.63
CA GLU A 525 27.77 -6.47 -1.64
C GLU A 525 27.33 -5.03 -1.33
N ALA A 526 27.13 -4.70 -0.06
CA ALA A 526 26.76 -3.35 0.37
C ALA A 526 27.92 -2.35 0.25
N GLN A 527 29.18 -2.82 0.31
CA GLN A 527 30.36 -1.96 0.33
C GLN A 527 30.48 -1.16 -0.98
N GLY A 528 30.57 0.16 -0.86
CA GLY A 528 30.65 1.08 -1.99
C GLY A 528 29.31 1.32 -2.69
N ASN A 529 28.20 0.77 -2.19
CA ASN A 529 26.85 1.08 -2.61
C ASN A 529 26.28 2.21 -1.74
N PRO A 530 26.17 3.46 -2.24
CA PRO A 530 25.73 4.60 -1.43
C PRO A 530 24.35 4.45 -0.83
N ALA A 531 23.52 3.57 -1.38
CA ALA A 531 22.16 3.34 -0.94
C ALA A 531 22.03 2.22 0.12
N ALA A 532 23.10 1.45 0.38
CA ALA A 532 23.06 0.31 1.28
C ALA A 532 24.20 0.31 2.34
N GLU A 533 25.35 0.93 2.05
CA GLU A 533 26.56 0.83 2.90
C GLU A 533 26.33 1.41 4.31
N GLU A 534 25.61 2.52 4.40
CA GLU A 534 25.26 3.16 5.67
C GLU A 534 24.38 2.25 6.52
N TRP A 535 23.32 1.70 5.93
CA TRP A 535 22.39 0.79 6.60
C TRP A 535 23.07 -0.51 7.02
N MET A 536 23.96 -1.03 6.18
CA MET A 536 24.74 -2.23 6.50
C MET A 536 25.66 -1.99 7.70
N ALA A 537 26.37 -0.86 7.74
CA ALA A 537 27.21 -0.53 8.88
C ALA A 537 26.42 -0.44 10.20
N ASN A 538 25.24 0.15 10.17
CA ASN A 538 24.34 0.17 11.32
C ASN A 538 23.88 -1.24 11.71
N SER A 539 23.51 -2.07 10.73
CA SER A 539 23.07 -3.47 10.92
C SER A 539 24.17 -4.33 11.54
N GLU A 540 25.42 -4.18 11.10
CA GLU A 540 26.60 -4.83 11.69
C GLU A 540 26.77 -4.39 13.15
N GLY A 541 26.59 -3.10 13.44
CA GLY A 541 26.64 -2.56 14.81
C GLY A 541 25.64 -3.24 15.75
N TYR A 542 24.41 -3.51 15.27
CA TYR A 542 23.40 -4.23 16.02
C TYR A 542 23.77 -5.71 16.25
N VAL A 543 24.22 -6.43 15.24
CA VAL A 543 24.65 -7.83 15.34
C VAL A 543 25.83 -8.00 16.31
N LEU A 544 26.79 -7.08 16.26
CA LEU A 544 27.93 -7.06 17.19
C LEU A 544 27.46 -6.80 18.63
N ALA A 545 26.55 -5.86 18.83
CA ALA A 545 25.98 -5.57 20.13
C ALA A 545 25.16 -6.75 20.69
N TYR A 546 24.35 -7.40 19.86
CA TYR A 546 23.61 -8.60 20.22
C TYR A 546 24.54 -9.71 20.76
N SER A 547 25.74 -9.79 20.20
CA SER A 547 26.80 -10.70 20.61
C SER A 547 27.67 -10.17 21.74
N GLY A 548 27.33 -9.04 22.38
CA GLY A 548 28.10 -8.43 23.48
C GLY A 548 29.45 -7.78 23.07
N ARG A 549 29.71 -7.66 21.77
CA ARG A 549 30.93 -7.05 21.21
C ARG A 549 30.78 -5.55 21.10
N LEU A 550 30.59 -4.87 22.24
CA LEU A 550 30.19 -3.46 22.26
C LEU A 550 31.24 -2.50 21.68
N GLN A 551 32.54 -2.80 21.81
CA GLN A 551 33.58 -1.94 21.25
C GLN A 551 33.50 -1.91 19.71
N GLU A 552 33.39 -3.06 19.09
CA GLU A 552 33.22 -3.18 17.64
C GLU A 552 31.87 -2.63 17.16
N ALA A 553 30.84 -2.81 17.96
CA ALA A 553 29.52 -2.18 17.68
C ALA A 553 29.58 -0.64 17.65
N ARG A 554 30.39 -0.02 18.53
CA ARG A 554 30.63 1.44 18.53
C ARG A 554 31.39 1.88 17.27
N GLU A 555 32.35 1.09 16.80
CA GLU A 555 33.09 1.36 15.56
C GLU A 555 32.17 1.36 14.35
N MET A 556 31.26 0.36 14.23
CA MET A 556 30.31 0.29 13.15
C MET A 556 29.24 1.40 13.23
N SER A 557 28.74 1.72 14.41
CA SER A 557 27.85 2.89 14.60
C SER A 557 28.53 4.19 14.20
N GLY A 558 29.82 4.38 14.57
CA GLY A 558 30.60 5.52 14.13
C GLY A 558 30.75 5.60 12.61
N ARG A 559 30.90 4.46 11.93
CA ARG A 559 30.93 4.37 10.46
C ARG A 559 29.61 4.80 9.85
N ALA A 560 28.47 4.29 10.35
CA ALA A 560 27.14 4.69 9.90
C ALA A 560 26.91 6.20 10.09
N GLU A 561 27.28 6.75 11.26
CA GLU A 561 27.21 8.21 11.52
C GLU A 561 28.07 9.03 10.55
N GLU A 562 29.26 8.57 10.18
CA GLU A 562 30.13 9.24 9.21
C GLU A 562 29.53 9.27 7.82
N LEU A 563 28.96 8.16 7.37
CA LEU A 563 28.30 8.05 6.07
C LEU A 563 27.06 8.96 6.00
N ALA A 564 26.18 8.92 7.00
CA ALA A 564 25.00 9.78 7.10
C ALA A 564 25.41 11.29 7.15
N ARG A 565 26.46 11.62 7.87
CA ARG A 565 26.99 13.01 7.93
C ARG A 565 27.56 13.45 6.59
N GLY A 566 28.21 12.56 5.85
CA GLY A 566 28.69 12.79 4.50
C GLY A 566 27.55 13.08 3.51
N ALA A 567 26.37 12.52 3.75
CA ALA A 567 25.14 12.74 2.99
C ALA A 567 24.29 13.93 3.49
N ASP A 568 24.76 14.72 4.47
CA ASP A 568 24.04 15.85 5.11
C ASP A 568 22.73 15.44 5.82
N GLN A 569 22.65 14.19 6.31
CA GLN A 569 21.48 13.61 6.98
C GLN A 569 21.61 13.78 8.51
N LYS A 570 21.26 14.94 9.03
CA LYS A 570 21.47 15.28 10.45
C LYS A 570 20.58 14.51 11.40
N GLU A 571 19.34 14.28 11.02
CA GLU A 571 18.40 13.54 11.84
C GLU A 571 18.78 12.07 11.91
N THR A 572 19.21 11.48 10.79
CA THR A 572 19.69 10.10 10.72
C THR A 572 20.90 9.89 11.63
N VAL A 573 21.86 10.84 11.65
CA VAL A 573 22.98 10.83 12.63
C VAL A 573 22.44 10.86 14.07
N ALA A 574 21.42 11.67 14.35
CA ALA A 574 20.80 11.73 15.67
C ALA A 574 20.09 10.41 16.03
N LEU A 575 19.43 9.77 15.10
CA LEU A 575 18.81 8.46 15.29
C LEU A 575 19.84 7.40 15.65
N TYR A 576 20.95 7.28 14.91
CA TYR A 576 22.03 6.34 15.22
C TYR A 576 22.61 6.57 16.62
N LYS A 577 22.70 7.83 17.06
CA LYS A 577 23.12 8.16 18.43
C LYS A 577 22.09 7.70 19.47
N THR A 578 20.78 7.80 19.21
CA THR A 578 19.77 7.30 20.15
C THR A 578 19.78 5.78 20.23
N GLU A 579 20.05 5.11 19.12
CA GLU A 579 20.21 3.65 19.06
C GLU A 579 21.45 3.21 19.83
N ALA A 580 22.57 3.89 19.64
CA ALA A 580 23.78 3.68 20.42
C ALA A 580 23.52 3.93 21.92
N ALA A 581 22.82 5.01 22.27
CA ALA A 581 22.46 5.32 23.67
C ALA A 581 21.60 4.22 24.29
N SER A 582 20.57 3.74 23.57
CA SER A 582 19.67 2.67 24.03
C SER A 582 20.42 1.37 24.24
N ARG A 583 21.30 1.02 23.33
CA ARG A 583 22.22 -0.14 23.45
C ARG A 583 23.10 -0.03 24.69
N GLU A 584 23.77 1.09 24.90
CA GLU A 584 24.64 1.31 26.06
C GLU A 584 23.85 1.24 27.38
N ALA A 585 22.63 1.78 27.41
CA ALA A 585 21.74 1.71 28.54
C ALA A 585 21.35 0.24 28.87
N LEU A 586 20.98 -0.55 27.86
CA LEU A 586 20.65 -1.97 28.01
C LEU A 586 21.80 -2.79 28.60
N PHE A 587 23.03 -2.48 28.21
CA PHE A 587 24.23 -3.15 28.72
C PHE A 587 24.80 -2.55 30.04
N GLY A 588 24.13 -1.53 30.58
CA GLY A 588 24.46 -0.95 31.88
C GLY A 588 25.56 0.13 31.85
N ASN A 589 25.89 0.66 30.67
CA ASN A 589 26.88 1.74 30.49
C ASN A 589 26.19 3.12 30.56
N ALA A 590 25.56 3.43 31.70
CA ALA A 590 24.72 4.62 31.90
C ALA A 590 25.41 5.96 31.51
N ALA A 591 26.72 6.11 31.78
CA ALA A 591 27.46 7.34 31.46
C ALA A 591 27.58 7.55 29.93
N VAL A 592 27.87 6.49 29.18
CA VAL A 592 27.94 6.54 27.70
C VAL A 592 26.57 6.74 27.11
N ALA A 593 25.58 6.00 27.60
CA ALA A 593 24.18 6.13 27.17
C ALA A 593 23.69 7.59 27.30
N ARG A 594 23.96 8.24 28.45
CA ARG A 594 23.61 9.64 28.67
C ARG A 594 24.34 10.58 27.71
N GLN A 595 25.64 10.35 27.46
CA GLN A 595 26.44 11.18 26.55
C GLN A 595 25.85 11.14 25.14
N GLU A 596 25.58 9.93 24.62
CA GLU A 596 25.02 9.74 23.27
C GLU A 596 23.60 10.29 23.15
N ALA A 597 22.73 10.05 24.14
CA ALA A 597 21.37 10.59 24.16
C ALA A 597 21.36 12.14 24.13
N LEU A 598 22.16 12.78 24.96
CA LEU A 598 22.27 14.24 24.96
C LEU A 598 22.96 14.77 23.68
N SER A 599 23.84 14.00 23.04
CA SER A 599 24.42 14.35 21.76
C SER A 599 23.38 14.29 20.64
N ALA A 600 22.53 13.28 20.62
CA ALA A 600 21.42 13.14 19.68
C ALA A 600 20.45 14.32 19.76
N LEU A 601 20.01 14.69 20.98
CA LEU A 601 19.10 15.82 21.24
C LEU A 601 19.65 17.20 20.82
N ARG A 602 20.98 17.33 20.66
CA ARG A 602 21.58 18.55 20.09
C ARG A 602 21.53 18.61 18.58
N LEU A 603 21.39 17.47 17.91
CA LEU A 603 21.31 17.39 16.44
C LEU A 603 19.88 17.52 15.93
N SER A 604 18.93 16.82 16.56
CA SER A 604 17.52 16.85 16.22
C SER A 604 16.64 16.69 17.45
N ARG A 605 15.42 17.24 17.38
CA ARG A 605 14.32 17.08 18.35
C ARG A 605 13.12 16.41 17.69
N SER A 606 13.35 15.65 16.63
CA SER A 606 12.29 14.89 15.98
C SER A 606 11.66 13.88 16.95
N ARG A 607 10.46 13.42 16.61
CA ARG A 607 9.67 12.49 17.42
C ARG A 607 10.47 11.26 17.87
N ASP A 608 11.14 10.61 16.92
CA ASP A 608 11.83 9.34 17.16
C ASP A 608 13.16 9.56 17.89
N VAL A 609 13.87 10.65 17.60
CA VAL A 609 15.10 11.06 18.33
C VAL A 609 14.77 11.41 19.78
N GLU A 610 13.73 12.19 20.02
CA GLU A 610 13.34 12.59 21.38
C GLU A 610 12.89 11.39 22.22
N TYR A 611 12.10 10.47 21.61
CA TYR A 611 11.74 9.22 22.27
C TYR A 611 12.95 8.35 22.59
N GLY A 612 13.83 8.07 21.60
CA GLY A 612 14.98 7.19 21.78
C GLY A 612 15.96 7.72 22.83
N ALA A 613 16.22 9.02 22.81
CA ALA A 613 17.06 9.66 23.84
C ALA A 613 16.43 9.59 25.24
N ALA A 614 15.13 9.92 25.36
CA ALA A 614 14.40 9.85 26.62
C ALA A 614 14.34 8.41 27.16
N PHE A 615 14.15 7.42 26.28
CA PHE A 615 14.15 6.00 26.61
C PHE A 615 15.52 5.57 27.20
N ALA A 616 16.61 5.90 26.52
CA ALA A 616 17.96 5.56 26.98
C ALA A 616 18.29 6.22 28.33
N LEU A 617 17.91 7.50 28.51
CA LEU A 617 18.06 8.22 29.78
C LEU A 617 17.25 7.57 30.90
N ALA A 618 15.97 7.26 30.65
CA ALA A 618 15.10 6.64 31.63
C ALA A 618 15.59 5.23 32.05
N LEU A 619 16.01 4.42 31.07
CA LEU A 619 16.58 3.10 31.32
C LEU A 619 17.90 3.16 32.10
N SER A 620 18.65 4.26 31.96
CA SER A 620 19.88 4.55 32.73
C SER A 620 19.62 5.08 34.14
N GLY A 621 18.35 5.21 34.57
CA GLY A 621 17.96 5.67 35.90
C GLY A 621 17.77 7.19 36.03
N GLU A 622 17.88 7.96 34.92
CA GLU A 622 17.60 9.38 34.92
C GLU A 622 16.08 9.63 34.95
N SER A 623 15.59 10.46 35.88
CA SER A 623 14.14 10.71 36.03
C SER A 623 13.75 12.16 35.81
N SER A 624 14.69 13.10 35.93
CA SER A 624 14.39 14.53 36.07
C SER A 624 13.69 15.19 34.86
N GLN A 625 13.87 14.65 33.64
CA GLN A 625 13.35 15.22 32.41
C GLN A 625 12.38 14.31 31.67
N ILE A 626 12.21 13.06 32.11
CA ILE A 626 11.43 12.06 31.36
C ILE A 626 9.95 12.44 31.25
N GLN A 627 9.36 12.96 32.32
CA GLN A 627 7.98 13.43 32.27
C GLN A 627 7.81 14.57 31.25
N SER A 628 8.77 15.53 31.22
CA SER A 628 8.75 16.62 30.25
C SER A 628 8.82 16.14 28.81
N PHE A 629 9.70 15.18 28.51
CA PHE A 629 9.76 14.55 27.18
C PHE A 629 8.45 13.86 26.80
N ALA A 630 7.84 13.12 27.71
CA ALA A 630 6.57 12.45 27.45
C ALA A 630 5.43 13.46 27.17
N ASP A 631 5.40 14.57 27.92
CA ASP A 631 4.37 15.62 27.76
C ASP A 631 4.61 16.44 26.48
N GLU A 632 5.88 16.72 26.13
CA GLU A 632 6.25 17.41 24.88
C GLU A 632 5.88 16.57 23.67
N LEU A 633 6.16 15.26 23.67
CA LEU A 633 5.77 14.36 22.60
C LEU A 633 4.25 14.35 22.39
N LEU A 634 3.44 14.28 23.45
CA LEU A 634 1.97 14.34 23.34
C LEU A 634 1.47 15.70 22.84
N LEU A 635 2.13 16.79 23.24
CA LEU A 635 1.75 18.13 22.81
C LEU A 635 2.03 18.34 21.31
N ARG A 636 3.20 17.89 20.84
CA ARG A 636 3.64 18.06 19.45
C ARG A 636 2.96 17.07 18.50
N PHE A 637 2.68 15.84 18.96
CA PHE A 637 2.16 14.74 18.16
C PHE A 637 0.90 14.11 18.79
N PRO A 638 -0.18 14.89 18.98
CA PRO A 638 -1.35 14.46 19.77
C PRO A 638 -2.16 13.33 19.10
N GLU A 639 -2.05 13.17 17.78
CA GLU A 639 -2.76 12.12 17.02
C GLU A 639 -1.88 10.93 16.67
N ASP A 640 -0.57 11.03 16.90
CA ASP A 640 0.39 10.01 16.48
C ASP A 640 0.17 8.67 17.20
N THR A 641 -0.02 7.63 16.42
CA THR A 641 -0.31 6.27 16.92
C THR A 641 0.82 5.74 17.77
N LYS A 642 2.11 5.92 17.37
CA LYS A 642 3.27 5.43 18.13
C LYS A 642 3.45 6.22 19.43
N VAL A 643 3.32 7.53 19.37
CA VAL A 643 3.45 8.41 20.55
C VAL A 643 2.42 8.03 21.60
N ARG A 644 1.17 7.87 21.21
CA ARG A 644 0.05 7.58 22.11
C ARG A 644 0.09 6.17 22.71
N PHE A 645 0.44 5.19 21.91
CA PHE A 645 0.25 3.79 22.26
C PHE A 645 1.55 2.99 22.48
N ALA A 646 2.72 3.59 22.23
CA ALA A 646 4.01 2.96 22.50
C ALA A 646 4.95 3.89 23.28
N TYR A 647 5.27 5.08 22.77
CA TYR A 647 6.35 5.90 23.28
C TYR A 647 6.06 6.48 24.66
N VAL A 648 4.97 7.23 24.79
CA VAL A 648 4.63 7.88 26.06
C VAL A 648 4.29 6.89 27.17
N PRO A 649 3.48 5.83 26.93
CA PRO A 649 3.29 4.80 27.94
C PRO A 649 4.59 4.16 28.43
N THR A 650 5.52 3.87 27.51
CA THR A 650 6.82 3.26 27.87
C THR A 650 7.69 4.20 28.71
N LEU A 651 7.81 5.49 28.31
CA LEU A 651 8.57 6.48 29.08
C LEU A 651 8.00 6.67 30.48
N ARG A 652 6.69 6.81 30.60
CA ARG A 652 6.02 6.96 31.91
C ARG A 652 6.13 5.69 32.75
N ALA A 653 6.10 4.51 32.15
CA ALA A 653 6.33 3.25 32.85
C ALA A 653 7.76 3.13 33.37
N LEU A 654 8.79 3.50 32.58
CA LEU A 654 10.17 3.55 33.05
C LEU A 654 10.35 4.56 34.20
N LEU A 655 9.71 5.73 34.08
CA LEU A 655 9.72 6.72 35.16
C LEU A 655 9.08 6.16 36.44
N ALA A 656 7.98 5.43 36.35
CA ALA A 656 7.34 4.76 37.47
C ALA A 656 8.27 3.70 38.10
N LEU A 657 9.00 2.90 37.28
CA LEU A 657 10.00 1.95 37.76
C LEU A 657 11.14 2.66 38.50
N ASN A 658 11.66 3.77 37.98
CA ASN A 658 12.69 4.55 38.62
C ASN A 658 12.23 5.13 39.99
N HIS A 659 10.92 5.33 40.17
CA HIS A 659 10.30 5.75 41.43
C HIS A 659 9.88 4.56 42.30
N ASN A 660 10.23 3.33 41.95
CA ASN A 660 9.83 2.09 42.65
C ASN A 660 8.29 1.87 42.70
N GLU A 661 7.59 2.23 41.61
CA GLU A 661 6.13 2.08 41.44
C GLU A 661 5.78 1.03 40.34
N PRO A 662 6.19 -0.26 40.49
CA PRO A 662 6.07 -1.22 39.41
C PRO A 662 4.61 -1.54 39.03
N SER A 663 3.66 -1.45 39.96
CA SER A 663 2.24 -1.67 39.65
C SER A 663 1.69 -0.61 38.71
N LYS A 664 2.09 0.62 38.91
CA LYS A 664 1.73 1.74 38.02
C LYS A 664 2.38 1.62 36.63
N ALA A 665 3.61 1.11 36.59
CA ALA A 665 4.27 0.85 35.30
C ALA A 665 3.49 -0.19 34.48
N ILE A 666 3.00 -1.26 35.11
CA ILE A 666 2.17 -2.26 34.42
C ILE A 666 0.88 -1.64 33.89
N GLU A 667 0.15 -0.88 34.73
CA GLU A 667 -1.09 -0.20 34.34
C GLU A 667 -0.88 0.73 33.13
N LEU A 668 0.21 1.53 33.13
CA LEU A 668 0.54 2.43 32.03
C LEU A 668 0.82 1.68 30.71
N LEU A 669 1.32 0.44 30.80
CA LEU A 669 1.64 -0.36 29.62
C LEU A 669 0.45 -1.18 29.08
N ASP A 670 -0.70 -1.20 29.74
CA ASP A 670 -1.91 -1.85 29.21
C ASP A 670 -2.35 -1.22 27.88
N ALA A 671 -2.15 0.10 27.70
CA ALA A 671 -2.47 0.82 26.47
C ALA A 671 -1.61 0.38 25.26
N THR A 672 -0.45 -0.26 25.48
CA THR A 672 0.47 -0.66 24.40
C THR A 672 0.07 -1.96 23.72
N THR A 673 -0.76 -2.79 24.36
CA THR A 673 -0.99 -4.20 23.99
C THR A 673 -1.42 -4.39 22.53
N SER A 674 -2.21 -3.49 21.97
CA SER A 674 -2.69 -3.57 20.58
C SER A 674 -1.63 -3.26 19.52
N TYR A 675 -0.46 -2.72 19.92
CA TYR A 675 0.59 -2.26 19.01
C TYR A 675 1.97 -2.87 19.31
N GLU A 676 2.05 -3.85 20.21
CA GLU A 676 3.31 -4.44 20.70
C GLU A 676 4.08 -5.22 19.62
N GLY A 677 3.43 -5.65 18.56
CA GLY A 677 4.06 -6.42 17.48
C GLY A 677 4.49 -5.61 16.28
N GLY A 678 4.27 -4.29 16.25
CA GLY A 678 4.56 -3.48 15.08
C GLY A 678 6.06 -3.27 14.84
N VAL A 679 6.45 -2.99 13.60
CA VAL A 679 7.81 -2.58 13.23
C VAL A 679 7.84 -1.10 12.86
N ARG A 680 9.03 -0.48 12.91
CA ARG A 680 9.21 0.88 12.38
C ARG A 680 9.02 0.86 10.86
N SER A 681 8.38 1.90 10.33
CA SER A 681 8.13 2.06 8.92
C SER A 681 8.84 3.29 8.39
N THR A 682 10.09 3.11 8.03
CA THR A 682 10.79 4.00 7.10
C THR A 682 11.64 3.12 6.19
N GLY A 683 11.90 3.52 4.96
CA GLY A 683 12.52 2.67 3.94
C GLY A 683 13.79 1.92 4.41
N SER A 684 14.67 2.62 5.13
CA SER A 684 15.89 2.07 5.72
C SER A 684 15.69 1.32 7.05
N ASP A 685 14.59 1.61 7.77
CA ASP A 685 14.38 1.18 9.15
C ASP A 685 13.46 -0.03 9.29
N LEU A 686 13.01 -0.64 8.19
CA LEU A 686 12.13 -1.82 8.20
C LEU A 686 12.68 -2.99 9.02
N LEU A 687 13.99 -3.01 9.25
CA LEU A 687 14.68 -4.13 9.89
C LEU A 687 15.42 -3.77 11.19
N ILE A 688 15.56 -2.47 11.51
CA ILE A 688 16.40 -2.02 12.64
C ILE A 688 15.77 -0.80 13.29
N GLY A 689 15.53 -0.87 14.59
CA GLY A 689 15.08 0.30 15.33
C GLY A 689 14.45 -0.02 16.67
N ALA A 690 14.42 0.93 17.58
CA ALA A 690 13.75 0.85 18.88
C ALA A 690 12.31 0.41 18.67
N GLY A 691 12.10 -0.90 18.64
CA GLY A 691 10.89 -1.56 18.22
C GLY A 691 9.80 -1.47 19.27
N THR A 692 8.61 -1.88 18.87
CA THR A 692 7.44 -1.96 19.74
C THR A 692 7.55 -3.04 20.82
N LEU A 693 8.57 -3.90 20.79
CA LEU A 693 8.84 -4.90 21.85
C LEU A 693 9.39 -4.30 23.15
N TYR A 694 9.84 -3.05 23.17
CA TYR A 694 10.31 -2.38 24.39
C TYR A 694 9.24 -2.23 25.47
N PRO A 695 7.97 -1.95 25.17
CA PRO A 695 6.89 -2.00 26.19
C PRO A 695 6.81 -3.36 26.90
N ILE A 696 6.95 -4.47 26.17
CA ILE A 696 6.96 -5.83 26.72
C ILE A 696 8.16 -6.00 27.67
N TYR A 697 9.35 -5.54 27.25
CA TYR A 697 10.55 -5.61 28.07
C TYR A 697 10.40 -4.83 29.37
N VAL A 698 9.88 -3.61 29.30
CA VAL A 698 9.66 -2.75 30.49
C VAL A 698 8.61 -3.36 31.42
N ARG A 699 7.54 -3.98 30.88
CA ARG A 699 6.54 -4.69 31.68
C ARG A 699 7.14 -5.93 32.37
N GLY A 700 8.02 -6.65 31.70
CA GLY A 700 8.81 -7.73 32.29
C GLY A 700 9.68 -7.26 33.45
N LEU A 701 10.38 -6.10 33.33
CA LEU A 701 11.13 -5.49 34.41
C LEU A 701 10.23 -5.11 35.61
N ALA A 702 9.01 -4.60 35.33
CA ALA A 702 8.06 -4.25 36.37
C ALA A 702 7.63 -5.51 37.17
N TYR A 703 7.39 -6.64 36.51
CA TYR A 703 7.09 -7.90 37.18
C TYR A 703 8.27 -8.43 37.97
N LEU A 704 9.52 -8.30 37.50
CA LEU A 704 10.71 -8.65 38.30
C LEU A 704 10.78 -7.84 39.60
N MET A 705 10.56 -6.52 39.51
CA MET A 705 10.56 -5.64 40.70
C MET A 705 9.45 -6.00 41.70
N LYS A 706 8.33 -6.56 41.24
CA LYS A 706 7.25 -7.10 42.09
C LYS A 706 7.52 -8.51 42.64
N HIS A 707 8.65 -9.10 42.32
CA HIS A 707 8.97 -10.49 42.59
C HIS A 707 7.95 -11.47 41.99
N GLN A 708 7.33 -11.12 40.89
CA GLN A 708 6.38 -11.93 40.11
C GLN A 708 7.13 -12.64 38.97
N GLY A 709 7.95 -13.62 39.30
CA GLY A 709 8.87 -14.28 38.37
C GLY A 709 8.15 -14.99 37.21
N SER A 710 6.98 -15.60 37.47
CA SER A 710 6.22 -16.29 36.42
C SER A 710 5.67 -15.33 35.37
N GLU A 711 5.18 -14.16 35.79
CA GLU A 711 4.69 -13.09 34.93
C GLU A 711 5.83 -12.47 34.13
N ALA A 712 6.95 -12.19 34.81
CA ALA A 712 8.16 -11.66 34.16
C ALA A 712 8.68 -12.63 33.09
N ALA A 713 8.74 -13.93 33.41
CA ALA A 713 9.19 -14.95 32.44
C ALA A 713 8.29 -14.98 31.19
N ARG A 714 6.97 -14.85 31.33
CA ARG A 714 6.06 -14.77 30.19
C ARG A 714 6.33 -13.56 29.29
N GLU A 715 6.58 -12.38 29.87
CA GLU A 715 6.86 -11.18 29.08
C GLU A 715 8.19 -11.31 28.31
N PHE A 716 9.27 -11.76 28.96
CA PHE A 716 10.54 -11.94 28.26
C PHE A 716 10.49 -13.07 27.23
N GLN A 717 9.71 -14.14 27.49
CA GLN A 717 9.50 -15.20 26.52
C GLN A 717 8.78 -14.71 25.26
N LYS A 718 7.79 -13.80 25.36
CA LYS A 718 7.15 -13.18 24.21
C LYS A 718 8.18 -12.53 23.25
N ILE A 719 9.21 -11.84 23.80
CA ILE A 719 10.27 -11.25 22.98
C ILE A 719 11.03 -12.35 22.24
N LEU A 720 11.37 -13.44 22.93
CA LEU A 720 12.16 -14.55 22.38
C LEU A 720 11.38 -15.42 21.40
N ASP A 721 10.06 -15.45 21.51
CA ASP A 721 9.16 -16.17 20.60
C ASP A 721 8.98 -15.46 19.23
N HIS A 722 9.47 -14.20 19.11
CA HIS A 722 9.36 -13.41 17.89
C HIS A 722 10.74 -13.02 17.34
N PRO A 723 11.62 -14.00 17.00
CA PRO A 723 12.98 -13.71 16.53
C PRO A 723 12.99 -12.88 15.22
N GLY A 724 11.97 -13.00 14.39
CA GLY A 724 11.85 -12.24 13.15
C GLY A 724 11.42 -10.78 13.34
N ILE A 725 10.85 -10.41 14.51
CA ILE A 725 10.63 -9.02 14.90
C ILE A 725 11.86 -8.46 15.60
N VAL A 726 12.45 -9.25 16.49
CA VAL A 726 13.66 -8.88 17.25
C VAL A 726 14.87 -8.70 16.32
N LEU A 727 15.06 -9.62 15.38
CA LEU A 727 16.24 -9.68 14.52
C LEU A 727 17.54 -9.57 15.34
N SER A 728 18.38 -8.59 15.03
CA SER A 728 19.63 -8.31 15.74
C SER A 728 19.53 -7.29 16.86
N GLU A 729 18.30 -6.87 17.24
CA GLU A 729 18.10 -5.93 18.35
C GLU A 729 18.70 -6.46 19.69
N PRO A 730 19.50 -5.68 20.41
CA PRO A 730 20.11 -6.12 21.67
C PRO A 730 19.12 -6.55 22.73
N ILE A 731 17.86 -6.11 22.63
CA ILE A 731 16.78 -6.49 23.53
C ILE A 731 16.55 -8.02 23.54
N GLY A 732 16.78 -8.70 22.40
CA GLY A 732 16.67 -10.15 22.31
C GLY A 732 17.73 -10.89 23.13
N ALA A 733 18.96 -10.38 23.16
CA ALA A 733 20.01 -10.92 23.98
C ALA A 733 19.73 -10.65 25.48
N VAL A 734 19.38 -9.39 25.80
CA VAL A 734 19.13 -8.96 27.19
C VAL A 734 17.88 -9.65 27.76
N ALA A 735 16.84 -9.90 26.96
CA ALA A 735 15.64 -10.62 27.39
C ALA A 735 15.97 -12.05 27.90
N ARG A 736 16.98 -12.76 27.32
CA ARG A 736 17.42 -14.06 27.82
C ARG A 736 17.99 -13.97 29.24
N LEU A 737 18.77 -12.94 29.51
CA LEU A 737 19.28 -12.69 30.85
C LEU A 737 18.15 -12.38 31.85
N GLN A 738 17.20 -11.54 31.44
CA GLN A 738 16.07 -11.22 32.33
C GLN A 738 15.15 -12.44 32.54
N LEU A 739 15.02 -13.31 31.54
CA LEU A 739 14.32 -14.59 31.67
C LEU A 739 15.00 -15.50 32.69
N ALA A 740 16.33 -15.57 32.68
CA ALA A 740 17.09 -16.31 33.71
C ALA A 740 16.81 -15.78 35.09
N ARG A 741 16.81 -14.49 35.32
CA ARG A 741 16.47 -13.83 36.59
C ARG A 741 15.02 -14.09 37.01
N ALA A 742 14.12 -14.13 36.04
CA ALA A 742 12.71 -14.46 36.31
C ALA A 742 12.55 -15.92 36.80
N TYR A 743 13.28 -16.88 36.19
CA TYR A 743 13.28 -18.26 36.66
C TYR A 743 13.94 -18.42 38.03
N ASP A 744 14.95 -17.63 38.36
CA ASP A 744 15.53 -17.61 39.72
C ASP A 744 14.52 -17.18 40.75
N LEU A 745 13.70 -16.19 40.49
CA LEU A 745 12.64 -15.75 41.41
C LEU A 745 11.57 -16.80 41.62
N VAL A 746 11.32 -17.71 40.67
CA VAL A 746 10.37 -18.83 40.81
C VAL A 746 11.01 -20.02 41.45
N GLY A 747 12.33 -20.03 41.62
CA GLY A 747 13.10 -21.15 42.15
C GLY A 747 13.38 -22.29 41.16
N ASP A 748 13.11 -22.06 39.86
CA ASP A 748 13.42 -23.03 38.80
C ASP A 748 14.90 -22.90 38.36
N ARG A 749 15.75 -23.49 39.18
CA ARG A 749 17.22 -23.43 39.02
C ARG A 749 17.70 -24.01 37.71
N GLU A 750 17.02 -25.02 37.16
CA GLU A 750 17.43 -25.66 35.90
C GLU A 750 17.21 -24.75 34.72
N LYS A 751 16.02 -24.14 34.62
CA LYS A 751 15.72 -23.18 33.57
C LYS A 751 16.54 -21.90 33.72
N ALA A 752 16.74 -21.40 34.93
CA ALA A 752 17.58 -20.26 35.21
C ALA A 752 19.01 -20.50 34.68
N ARG A 753 19.62 -21.61 35.07
CA ARG A 753 20.97 -22.01 34.64
C ARG A 753 21.07 -22.12 33.11
N THR A 754 20.07 -22.72 32.48
CA THR A 754 20.02 -22.82 31.01
C THR A 754 19.96 -21.45 30.34
N ALA A 755 19.06 -20.56 30.77
CA ALA A 755 18.92 -19.22 30.21
C ALA A 755 20.17 -18.35 30.43
N TYR A 756 20.83 -18.41 31.61
CA TYR A 756 22.11 -17.77 31.85
C TYR A 756 23.20 -18.26 30.91
N ARG A 757 23.30 -19.59 30.76
CA ARG A 757 24.28 -20.20 29.83
C ARG A 757 24.04 -19.72 28.39
N ASP A 758 22.79 -19.74 27.95
CA ASP A 758 22.41 -19.37 26.59
C ASP A 758 22.73 -17.89 26.32
N PHE A 759 22.50 -17.00 27.30
CA PHE A 759 22.93 -15.61 27.20
C PHE A 759 24.46 -15.48 27.14
N LEU A 760 25.20 -16.19 28.00
CA LEU A 760 26.68 -16.13 28.05
C LEU A 760 27.34 -16.73 26.80
N VAL A 761 26.70 -17.74 26.16
CA VAL A 761 27.20 -18.32 24.89
C VAL A 761 27.05 -17.34 23.72
N LEU A 762 25.96 -16.55 23.69
CA LEU A 762 25.80 -15.49 22.71
C LEU A 762 26.87 -14.42 22.84
N SER A 763 27.28 -14.13 24.09
CA SER A 763 28.28 -13.17 24.46
C SER A 763 29.67 -13.76 24.28
N LYS A 764 30.14 -13.92 23.02
CA LYS A 764 31.48 -14.42 22.64
C LYS A 764 32.62 -13.46 23.04
N SER A 765 32.31 -12.35 23.70
CA SER A 765 33.26 -11.34 24.10
C SER A 765 34.06 -11.79 25.32
N GLU A 766 35.38 -11.82 25.21
CA GLU A 766 36.28 -11.89 26.37
C GLU A 766 36.28 -10.55 27.17
N ASN A 767 35.57 -9.54 26.68
CA ASN A 767 35.58 -8.21 27.26
C ASN A 767 34.80 -8.19 28.60
N THR A 768 35.56 -8.24 29.70
CA THR A 768 35.03 -8.24 31.07
C THR A 768 34.53 -6.85 31.52
N ASP A 769 34.66 -5.81 30.71
CA ASP A 769 34.39 -4.44 31.12
C ASP A 769 32.91 -4.05 30.97
N VAL A 770 32.06 -4.87 30.33
CA VAL A 770 30.64 -4.62 30.17
C VAL A 770 29.90 -4.97 31.49
N PRO A 771 29.27 -3.99 32.17
CA PRO A 771 28.67 -4.20 33.50
C PRO A 771 27.65 -5.33 33.53
N LEU A 772 26.77 -5.41 32.52
CA LEU A 772 25.74 -6.45 32.42
C LEU A 772 26.35 -7.85 32.30
N LEU A 773 27.40 -8.03 31.51
CA LEU A 773 28.09 -9.31 31.32
C LEU A 773 28.80 -9.77 32.58
N ARG A 774 29.44 -8.86 33.32
CA ARG A 774 30.06 -9.16 34.63
C ARG A 774 28.99 -9.64 35.62
N GLY A 775 27.88 -8.92 35.71
CA GLY A 775 26.75 -9.31 36.56
C GLY A 775 26.19 -10.68 36.23
N ALA A 776 25.92 -10.94 34.95
CA ALA A 776 25.41 -12.24 34.50
C ALA A 776 26.37 -13.40 34.79
N LYS A 777 27.69 -13.22 34.61
CA LYS A 777 28.71 -14.24 34.99
C LYS A 777 28.71 -14.51 36.49
N ALA A 778 28.62 -13.48 37.34
CA ALA A 778 28.55 -13.62 38.79
C ALA A 778 27.25 -14.30 39.25
N GLU A 779 26.14 -14.00 38.62
CA GLU A 779 24.82 -14.63 38.86
C GLU A 779 24.87 -16.12 38.47
N TYR A 780 25.38 -16.45 37.27
CA TYR A 780 25.50 -17.83 36.78
C TYR A 780 26.34 -18.72 37.72
N LEU A 781 27.45 -18.19 38.27
CA LEU A 781 28.32 -18.92 39.18
C LEU A 781 27.63 -19.29 40.52
N LYS A 782 26.54 -18.63 40.90
CA LYS A 782 25.73 -19.03 42.11
C LYS A 782 24.90 -20.30 41.89
N HIS A 783 24.78 -20.74 40.65
CA HIS A 783 24.04 -21.97 40.28
C HIS A 783 24.96 -23.18 40.08
N HIS A 784 26.27 -22.99 40.29
CA HIS A 784 27.27 -24.05 40.35
C HIS A 784 27.74 -24.28 41.77
#